data_5a041aed44f2e8999204aae5842d3950
#
_entry.id   5a041aed44f2e8999204aae5842d3950
#
_cell.length_a   1.000
_cell.length_b   1.000
_cell.length_c   1.000
_cell.angle_alpha   90.00
_cell.angle_beta   90.00
_cell.angle_gamma   90.00
#
_symmetry.space_group_name_H-M   'P 1'
#
loop_
_entity.id
_entity.type
_entity.pdbx_description
1 polymer ?
#
loop_
_entity_poly.entity_id
_entity_poly.type
_entity_poly.pdbx_seq_one_letter_code
_entity_poly.pdbx_strand_id
1 'polypeptide(L)'
;MKKITLLFTAILISGFCYAQNVITGTVVDAELGSGLPGATVLVKGTSNGVSTDFNGAFTITASGSGTLVVSYVGYDSKEIAFNSGISLGNIALSASANELDGITVFGTVDFAVDRKTPVAVSTLTASDIQERIGNLELPEMLNSTPGVYATRAGGAFGDSRINVRGFDSQNTAVLINGIPVNDMENGRVYWSNWSGLTDVVSAMQVQRGLGASKLAISSVGGTINVLTKSTELTKGGKIAATVGNDGYMKTVASYNTGEMEGGHALSLLFSRVEGDGYVDGTMFEGYNYFMGYGWASDDDKHNVQVIVTGAPQVHNQRTGSFYNMATGQQYKDYGIRYNYNHGYLNGQEFNWRRNFYHKPIASVNWEYKINESTNLSASAYYSVGRGGGTGDIGRAYGFQYASGDLNYNGKYAFRNPINGHFNYDKLAAYNGGTPTTFYNGRTASNSIDAATGLYIVNDPDERVDGVKRNGIVRRASVNSHNFVGSLINLKKELSDKLTLDFGVDLRNYRGIHYRRLDHLLGSDGYRDFDNVNYSGGSAVRTTTYSSDLGELWNVFKDTDDEEKIDYHNDGFVRWSGVFGQLEYSNDDLSVFLQGAVSNQGFQREEFFNQTPGNQKTDWKNISGGNIKGGANYNINAKSNVYVNAGTYSKQPNFDAVYINYGNNLNPDLRNEKVVGLEAGYGYRSNNFNFNVNIYKTSWKDRFLRDGVRVDGVNGNANYYGIEQVHTGIEFDGVYEISPFVKVEGMLTLGNYEYGGDVTADVFDSSNTLLGSSVIYLDGVKVGDAAQTTSRVNLVVTPSDLFKFNISMFSASDLYADFNVEDFTSPEDEAMMLPSYDLFDFGASYKLDVAGETVYLRANINNIFDNYYFAESATNYEAGPGDSTYLGVNTRNKVFPGWGRTWNVGFTYRF
;
A
#
# COMPACT_ATOMS: atom_id res chain seq x y z
N MET A 1 -1.27 -87.13 1.08
CA MET A 1 -1.97 -85.89 1.43
C MET A 1 -0.99 -84.76 1.77
N LYS A 2 0.09 -85.00 2.52
CA LYS A 2 1.02 -83.83 2.83
C LYS A 2 1.77 -83.20 1.65
N LYS A 3 1.99 -83.92 0.50
CA LYS A 3 2.64 -83.38 -0.70
C LYS A 3 1.71 -82.61 -1.62
N ILE A 4 0.41 -82.83 -1.53
CA ILE A 4 -0.60 -82.06 -2.34
C ILE A 4 -0.92 -80.70 -1.63
N THR A 5 -0.94 -80.68 -0.32
CA THR A 5 -1.15 -79.47 0.45
C THR A 5 0.00 -78.46 0.28
N LEU A 6 1.25 -78.94 0.16
CA LEU A 6 2.40 -78.12 -0.09
C LEU A 6 2.40 -77.51 -1.53
N LEU A 7 1.88 -78.26 -2.50
CA LEU A 7 1.75 -77.76 -3.86
C LEU A 7 0.66 -76.69 -4.00
N PHE A 8 -0.48 -76.92 -3.29
CA PHE A 8 -1.53 -75.83 -3.22
C PHE A 8 -1.12 -74.59 -2.46
N THR A 9 -0.35 -74.74 -1.41
CA THR A 9 0.20 -73.58 -0.69
C THR A 9 1.25 -72.84 -1.49
N ALA A 10 2.06 -73.52 -2.26
CA ALA A 10 3.02 -72.92 -3.19
C ALA A 10 2.36 -72.16 -4.36
N ILE A 11 1.23 -72.72 -4.89
CA ILE A 11 0.46 -72.07 -5.97
C ILE A 11 -0.35 -70.88 -5.41
N LEU A 12 -0.78 -70.86 -4.16
CA LEU A 12 -1.44 -69.74 -3.51
C LEU A 12 -0.46 -68.58 -3.14
N ILE A 13 0.81 -68.87 -2.92
CA ILE A 13 1.85 -67.86 -2.64
C ILE A 13 2.40 -67.23 -3.93
N SER A 14 2.34 -67.94 -5.08
CA SER A 14 2.78 -67.38 -6.38
C SER A 14 1.78 -66.42 -7.04
N GLY A 15 0.55 -66.27 -6.50
CA GLY A 15 -0.50 -65.42 -7.05
C GLY A 15 -0.51 -63.98 -6.59
N PHE A 16 0.41 -63.57 -5.72
CA PHE A 16 0.45 -62.17 -5.16
C PHE A 16 1.67 -61.33 -5.51
N CYS A 17 2.39 -61.64 -6.58
CA CYS A 17 3.34 -60.71 -7.16
C CYS A 17 2.63 -59.77 -8.15
N TYR A 18 1.86 -58.80 -7.61
CA TYR A 18 1.48 -57.64 -8.41
C TYR A 18 2.75 -56.80 -8.66
N ALA A 19 3.15 -56.72 -9.92
CA ALA A 19 4.18 -55.77 -10.31
C ALA A 19 3.69 -54.33 -9.99
N GLN A 20 4.24 -53.75 -9.00
CA GLN A 20 4.04 -52.33 -8.75
C GLN A 20 4.86 -51.54 -9.77
N ASN A 21 4.20 -50.68 -10.54
CA ASN A 21 4.86 -49.84 -11.54
C ASN A 21 5.15 -48.51 -10.93
N VAL A 22 6.35 -48.02 -11.16
CA VAL A 22 6.80 -46.70 -10.73
C VAL A 22 6.43 -45.69 -11.83
N ILE A 23 5.69 -44.69 -11.49
CA ILE A 23 5.28 -43.58 -12.36
C ILE A 23 5.99 -42.32 -11.84
N THR A 24 6.65 -41.61 -12.71
CA THR A 24 7.35 -40.35 -12.39
C THR A 24 6.85 -39.21 -13.26
N GLY A 25 6.95 -37.99 -12.81
CA GLY A 25 6.64 -36.77 -13.54
C GLY A 25 7.00 -35.54 -12.77
N THR A 26 6.85 -34.38 -13.39
CA THR A 26 7.06 -33.08 -12.76
C THR A 26 5.82 -32.23 -12.97
N VAL A 27 5.23 -31.76 -11.89
CA VAL A 27 4.08 -30.83 -11.94
C VAL A 27 4.64 -29.41 -12.03
N VAL A 28 4.24 -28.68 -13.05
CA VAL A 28 4.75 -27.32 -13.30
C VAL A 28 3.59 -26.32 -13.50
N ASP A 29 3.84 -25.07 -13.20
CA ASP A 29 2.96 -23.98 -13.57
C ASP A 29 2.92 -23.83 -15.10
N ALA A 30 1.73 -23.77 -15.68
CA ALA A 30 1.55 -23.70 -17.14
C ALA A 30 2.08 -22.40 -17.75
N GLU A 31 2.09 -21.30 -16.99
CA GLU A 31 2.51 -19.99 -17.45
C GLU A 31 3.97 -19.69 -17.06
N LEU A 32 4.36 -20.10 -15.85
CA LEU A 32 5.68 -19.81 -15.31
C LEU A 32 6.71 -20.89 -15.62
N GLY A 33 6.28 -22.12 -15.99
CA GLY A 33 7.14 -23.26 -16.20
C GLY A 33 7.89 -23.74 -14.95
N SER A 34 7.65 -23.11 -13.80
CA SER A 34 8.29 -23.47 -12.54
C SER A 34 7.62 -24.71 -11.94
N GLY A 35 8.39 -25.59 -11.30
CA GLY A 35 7.85 -26.73 -10.56
C GLY A 35 6.87 -26.26 -9.48
N LEU A 36 5.81 -27.03 -9.26
CA LEU A 36 4.81 -26.80 -8.23
C LEU A 36 5.07 -27.74 -7.04
N PRO A 37 5.79 -27.30 -6.00
CA PRO A 37 6.12 -28.12 -4.86
C PRO A 37 4.90 -28.34 -3.96
N GLY A 38 4.74 -29.58 -3.47
CA GLY A 38 3.59 -29.90 -2.62
C GLY A 38 2.29 -30.17 -3.43
N ALA A 39 2.34 -30.18 -4.77
CA ALA A 39 1.20 -30.59 -5.57
C ALA A 39 0.82 -32.03 -5.23
N THR A 40 -0.47 -32.29 -5.05
CA THR A 40 -0.98 -33.64 -4.74
C THR A 40 -1.16 -34.44 -6.01
N VAL A 41 -0.55 -35.61 -6.06
CA VAL A 41 -0.72 -36.61 -7.15
C VAL A 41 -1.38 -37.83 -6.55
N LEU A 42 -2.65 -38.07 -6.91
CA LEU A 42 -3.48 -39.11 -6.34
C LEU A 42 -3.90 -40.10 -7.43
N VAL A 43 -3.83 -41.39 -7.16
CA VAL A 43 -4.45 -42.41 -8.04
C VAL A 43 -5.97 -42.37 -7.86
N LYS A 44 -6.69 -41.98 -8.91
CA LYS A 44 -8.15 -41.78 -8.89
C LYS A 44 -8.90 -42.97 -8.31
N GLY A 45 -9.76 -42.71 -7.32
CA GLY A 45 -10.56 -43.77 -6.67
C GLY A 45 -9.83 -44.56 -5.59
N THR A 46 -8.63 -44.13 -5.17
CA THR A 46 -7.85 -44.77 -4.10
C THR A 46 -7.34 -43.72 -3.11
N SER A 47 -6.78 -44.15 -1.99
CA SER A 47 -6.05 -43.32 -1.06
C SER A 47 -4.53 -43.28 -1.34
N ASN A 48 -4.09 -43.84 -2.48
CA ASN A 48 -2.67 -43.85 -2.85
C ASN A 48 -2.31 -42.52 -3.52
N GLY A 49 -1.64 -41.67 -2.81
CA GLY A 49 -1.19 -40.33 -3.25
C GLY A 49 0.16 -39.96 -2.69
N VAL A 50 0.85 -39.04 -3.40
CA VAL A 50 2.12 -38.45 -3.01
C VAL A 50 2.06 -36.95 -3.24
N SER A 51 2.86 -36.19 -2.53
CA SER A 51 3.10 -34.78 -2.83
C SER A 51 4.36 -34.63 -3.69
N THR A 52 4.39 -33.64 -4.57
CA THR A 52 5.59 -33.31 -5.33
C THR A 52 6.67 -32.74 -4.43
N ASP A 53 7.92 -32.99 -4.79
CA ASP A 53 9.08 -32.40 -4.18
C ASP A 53 9.23 -30.90 -4.57
N PHE A 54 10.32 -30.26 -4.14
CA PHE A 54 10.61 -28.86 -4.39
C PHE A 54 10.74 -28.45 -5.85
N ASN A 55 11.06 -29.40 -6.74
CA ASN A 55 11.12 -29.17 -8.18
C ASN A 55 9.82 -29.52 -8.88
N GLY A 56 8.75 -29.79 -8.12
CA GLY A 56 7.50 -30.29 -8.65
C GLY A 56 7.56 -31.78 -9.07
N ALA A 57 8.67 -32.50 -8.83
CA ALA A 57 8.84 -33.87 -9.24
C ALA A 57 8.13 -34.82 -8.26
N PHE A 58 7.59 -35.89 -8.79
CA PHE A 58 6.96 -36.93 -8.00
C PHE A 58 7.32 -38.33 -8.47
N THR A 59 7.23 -39.27 -7.55
CA THR A 59 7.34 -40.68 -7.81
C THR A 59 6.22 -41.39 -7.05
N ILE A 60 5.30 -42.05 -7.78
CA ILE A 60 4.20 -42.79 -7.21
C ILE A 60 4.21 -44.23 -7.73
N THR A 61 3.91 -45.19 -6.88
CA THR A 61 3.78 -46.60 -7.27
C THR A 61 2.31 -46.97 -7.39
N ALA A 62 1.90 -47.51 -8.54
CA ALA A 62 0.53 -47.97 -8.74
C ALA A 62 0.50 -49.29 -9.52
N SER A 63 -0.57 -50.07 -9.35
CA SER A 63 -0.74 -51.37 -10.04
C SER A 63 -1.52 -51.18 -11.32
N GLY A 64 -1.00 -51.68 -12.45
CA GLY A 64 -1.71 -51.70 -13.73
C GLY A 64 -1.79 -50.31 -14.42
N SER A 65 -2.90 -50.06 -15.11
CA SER A 65 -3.23 -48.78 -15.73
C SER A 65 -4.33 -48.03 -14.92
N GLY A 66 -4.32 -46.70 -14.96
CA GLY A 66 -5.28 -45.90 -14.23
C GLY A 66 -5.22 -44.43 -14.61
N THR A 67 -5.80 -43.58 -13.78
CA THR A 67 -5.77 -42.14 -13.93
C THR A 67 -5.17 -41.52 -12.68
N LEU A 68 -4.19 -40.63 -12.83
CA LEU A 68 -3.74 -39.74 -11.78
C LEU A 68 -4.61 -38.49 -11.79
N VAL A 69 -5.02 -38.04 -10.62
CA VAL A 69 -5.55 -36.69 -10.38
C VAL A 69 -4.42 -35.87 -9.79
N VAL A 70 -3.97 -34.89 -10.56
CA VAL A 70 -2.93 -33.95 -10.13
C VAL A 70 -3.64 -32.67 -9.75
N SER A 71 -3.51 -32.25 -8.52
CA SER A 71 -4.09 -31.01 -8.01
C SER A 71 -3.03 -30.22 -7.26
N TYR A 72 -3.07 -28.96 -7.47
CA TYR A 72 -2.28 -27.99 -6.70
C TYR A 72 -3.18 -26.81 -6.39
N VAL A 73 -2.91 -26.23 -5.35
CA VAL A 73 -3.68 -25.18 -4.75
C VAL A 73 -3.57 -23.90 -5.55
N GLY A 74 -4.71 -23.36 -5.94
CA GLY A 74 -4.79 -22.24 -6.88
C GLY A 74 -4.66 -22.64 -8.35
N TYR A 75 -4.72 -23.96 -8.65
CA TYR A 75 -4.61 -24.48 -10.02
C TYR A 75 -5.75 -25.44 -10.34
N ASP A 76 -6.14 -25.48 -11.60
CA ASP A 76 -7.13 -26.45 -12.06
C ASP A 76 -6.57 -27.86 -11.99
N SER A 77 -7.33 -28.75 -11.36
CA SER A 77 -6.95 -30.15 -11.26
C SER A 77 -6.90 -30.80 -12.62
N LYS A 78 -5.87 -31.60 -12.90
CA LYS A 78 -5.69 -32.32 -14.17
C LYS A 78 -5.74 -33.81 -13.99
N GLU A 79 -6.54 -34.48 -14.82
CA GLU A 79 -6.60 -35.92 -14.87
C GLU A 79 -5.70 -36.46 -16.00
N ILE A 80 -4.80 -37.39 -15.66
CA ILE A 80 -3.82 -37.95 -16.60
C ILE A 80 -3.86 -39.45 -16.54
N ALA A 81 -4.18 -40.07 -17.68
CA ALA A 81 -4.14 -41.52 -17.80
C ALA A 81 -2.70 -42.03 -17.79
N PHE A 82 -2.43 -43.08 -17.06
CA PHE A 82 -1.15 -43.76 -17.05
C PHE A 82 -1.32 -45.26 -17.40
N ASN A 83 -0.32 -45.78 -18.07
CA ASN A 83 -0.09 -47.15 -18.26
C ASN A 83 1.20 -47.56 -17.53
N SER A 84 1.40 -48.83 -17.26
CA SER A 84 2.48 -49.34 -16.43
C SER A 84 3.88 -48.74 -16.73
N GLY A 85 4.56 -48.22 -15.68
CA GLY A 85 5.99 -47.88 -15.64
C GLY A 85 6.43 -46.78 -16.58
N ILE A 86 5.78 -45.61 -16.56
CA ILE A 86 6.05 -44.48 -17.48
C ILE A 86 6.49 -43.20 -16.76
N SER A 87 7.39 -42.44 -17.40
CA SER A 87 7.59 -41.04 -17.03
C SER A 87 6.60 -40.19 -17.81
N LEU A 88 5.80 -39.40 -17.09
CA LEU A 88 4.77 -38.52 -17.65
C LEU A 88 5.32 -37.16 -18.10
N GLY A 89 6.64 -36.91 -17.88
CA GLY A 89 7.24 -35.61 -18.21
C GLY A 89 6.64 -34.46 -17.38
N ASN A 90 6.60 -33.28 -17.98
CA ASN A 90 6.03 -32.10 -17.33
C ASN A 90 4.49 -32.13 -17.44
N ILE A 91 3.86 -31.98 -16.29
CA ILE A 91 2.41 -31.88 -16.12
C ILE A 91 2.10 -30.43 -15.80
N ALA A 92 1.76 -29.65 -16.80
CA ALA A 92 1.43 -28.24 -16.60
C ALA A 92 0.02 -28.11 -16.02
N LEU A 93 -0.11 -27.42 -14.91
CA LEU A 93 -1.36 -26.99 -14.33
C LEU A 93 -1.56 -25.49 -14.62
N SER A 94 -2.74 -25.10 -15.06
CA SER A 94 -3.13 -23.70 -15.25
C SER A 94 -3.64 -23.13 -13.92
N ALA A 95 -3.33 -21.86 -13.64
CA ALA A 95 -3.89 -21.19 -12.48
C ALA A 95 -5.43 -21.24 -12.57
N SER A 96 -6.06 -21.70 -11.49
CA SER A 96 -7.51 -21.83 -11.43
C SER A 96 -8.19 -20.48 -11.29
N ALA A 97 -9.30 -20.27 -11.98
CA ALA A 97 -10.22 -19.19 -11.66
C ALA A 97 -10.94 -19.44 -10.31
N ASN A 98 -10.84 -20.66 -9.78
CA ASN A 98 -11.29 -21.04 -8.46
C ASN A 98 -10.14 -20.89 -7.48
N GLU A 99 -10.33 -20.07 -6.49
CA GLU A 99 -9.39 -19.60 -5.46
C GLU A 99 -8.36 -20.60 -4.90
N LEU A 100 -7.30 -20.03 -4.46
CA LEU A 100 -6.13 -20.51 -3.77
C LEU A 100 -6.42 -21.47 -2.59
N ASP A 101 -6.36 -22.75 -2.81
CA ASP A 101 -6.19 -23.75 -1.77
C ASP A 101 -4.67 -24.06 -1.58
N GLY A 102 -3.99 -23.58 -0.53
CA GLY A 102 -2.65 -23.91 0.01
C GLY A 102 -1.45 -23.20 -0.59
N ILE A 103 -1.43 -21.90 -0.66
CA ILE A 103 -0.13 -21.22 -0.51
C ILE A 103 0.43 -21.69 0.83
N THR A 104 1.65 -22.23 0.86
CA THR A 104 2.37 -22.49 2.11
C THR A 104 2.68 -21.15 2.75
N VAL A 105 1.79 -20.70 3.59
CA VAL A 105 1.90 -19.45 4.32
C VAL A 105 2.58 -19.77 5.63
N PHE A 106 3.65 -19.05 5.98
CA PHE A 106 4.19 -19.12 7.33
C PHE A 106 3.09 -18.85 8.34
N GLY A 107 3.04 -19.58 9.43
CA GLY A 107 1.96 -19.51 10.41
C GLY A 107 1.77 -18.15 11.10
N THR A 108 2.61 -17.15 10.75
CA THR A 108 2.43 -15.75 11.11
C THR A 108 1.60 -14.97 10.10
N VAL A 109 1.27 -15.55 8.94
CA VAL A 109 0.46 -14.92 7.90
C VAL A 109 -0.92 -15.56 7.84
N ASP A 110 -1.95 -14.73 7.85
CA ASP A 110 -3.34 -15.17 7.73
C ASP A 110 -3.84 -14.95 6.30
N PHE A 111 -3.93 -16.05 5.55
CA PHE A 111 -4.66 -16.07 4.30
C PHE A 111 -6.05 -16.66 4.51
N ALA A 112 -7.08 -15.93 4.08
CA ALA A 112 -8.43 -16.44 4.09
C ALA A 112 -8.58 -17.55 3.05
N VAL A 113 -9.22 -18.64 3.45
CA VAL A 113 -9.47 -19.80 2.59
C VAL A 113 -10.92 -19.77 2.12
N ASP A 114 -11.14 -19.88 0.80
CA ASP A 114 -12.49 -19.91 0.23
C ASP A 114 -13.34 -21.00 0.87
N ARG A 115 -14.62 -20.68 1.12
CA ARG A 115 -15.62 -21.58 1.70
C ARG A 115 -15.30 -22.13 3.10
N LYS A 116 -14.25 -21.60 3.74
CA LYS A 116 -13.91 -21.88 5.15
C LYS A 116 -13.87 -20.60 5.96
N THR A 117 -13.13 -19.60 5.52
CA THR A 117 -13.00 -18.35 6.24
C THR A 117 -14.19 -17.44 5.92
N PRO A 118 -15.02 -17.05 6.89
CA PRO A 118 -16.25 -16.29 6.65
C PRO A 118 -15.99 -14.79 6.49
N VAL A 119 -15.26 -14.40 5.44
CA VAL A 119 -14.90 -13.00 5.14
C VAL A 119 -14.95 -12.74 3.65
N ALA A 120 -15.22 -11.49 3.27
CA ALA A 120 -15.08 -11.06 1.89
C ALA A 120 -13.59 -10.95 1.53
N VAL A 121 -13.15 -11.72 0.54
CA VAL A 121 -11.75 -11.80 0.15
C VAL A 121 -11.60 -11.77 -1.36
N SER A 122 -10.52 -11.13 -1.83
CA SER A 122 -10.07 -11.20 -3.21
C SER A 122 -8.57 -11.44 -3.25
N THR A 123 -8.13 -12.31 -4.14
CA THR A 123 -6.72 -12.67 -4.26
C THR A 123 -6.22 -12.39 -5.67
N LEU A 124 -5.06 -11.75 -5.79
CA LEU A 124 -4.32 -11.56 -7.02
C LEU A 124 -3.09 -12.47 -7.00
N THR A 125 -2.93 -13.27 -8.05
CA THR A 125 -1.76 -14.13 -8.21
C THR A 125 -0.56 -13.36 -8.75
N ALA A 126 0.64 -13.94 -8.66
CA ALA A 126 1.84 -13.39 -9.27
C ALA A 126 1.68 -13.20 -10.79
N SER A 127 0.97 -14.11 -11.47
CA SER A 127 0.67 -14.03 -12.90
C SER A 127 -0.19 -12.82 -13.23
N ASP A 128 -1.31 -12.61 -12.51
CA ASP A 128 -2.20 -11.47 -12.69
C ASP A 128 -1.46 -10.14 -12.54
N ILE A 129 -0.58 -10.08 -11.53
CA ILE A 129 0.21 -8.88 -11.27
C ILE A 129 1.23 -8.63 -12.39
N GLN A 130 2.00 -9.65 -12.79
CA GLN A 130 3.02 -9.51 -13.82
C GLN A 130 2.46 -9.17 -15.20
N GLU A 131 1.25 -9.62 -15.52
CA GLU A 131 0.61 -9.33 -16.80
C GLU A 131 0.08 -7.89 -16.89
N ARG A 132 -0.48 -7.39 -15.80
CA ARG A 132 -1.21 -6.12 -15.79
C ARG A 132 -0.38 -4.95 -15.27
N ILE A 133 0.67 -5.20 -14.48
CA ILE A 133 1.39 -4.13 -13.77
C ILE A 133 1.98 -3.09 -14.72
N GLY A 134 2.67 -3.51 -15.79
CA GLY A 134 3.28 -2.59 -16.75
C GLY A 134 3.94 -1.38 -16.10
N ASN A 135 3.34 -0.21 -16.31
CA ASN A 135 3.71 1.06 -15.65
C ASN A 135 2.69 1.50 -14.57
N LEU A 136 1.79 0.59 -14.14
CA LEU A 136 0.89 0.83 -13.01
C LEU A 136 1.62 0.64 -11.68
N GLU A 137 1.08 1.22 -10.63
CA GLU A 137 1.52 1.00 -9.27
C GLU A 137 0.74 -0.14 -8.60
N LEU A 138 1.31 -0.72 -7.52
CA LEU A 138 0.68 -1.83 -6.81
C LEU A 138 -0.76 -1.53 -6.33
N PRO A 139 -1.07 -0.35 -5.75
CA PRO A 139 -2.44 -0.03 -5.36
C PRO A 139 -3.44 -0.02 -6.53
N GLU A 140 -3.04 0.45 -7.71
CA GLU A 140 -3.93 0.51 -8.88
C GLU A 140 -4.36 -0.87 -9.37
N MET A 141 -3.52 -1.90 -9.16
CA MET A 141 -3.87 -3.29 -9.45
C MET A 141 -5.08 -3.76 -8.64
N LEU A 142 -5.25 -3.19 -7.44
CA LEU A 142 -6.36 -3.53 -6.54
C LEU A 142 -7.70 -2.92 -6.95
N ASN A 143 -7.76 -2.02 -7.95
CA ASN A 143 -9.02 -1.56 -8.57
C ASN A 143 -9.81 -2.67 -9.27
N SER A 144 -9.26 -3.88 -9.36
CA SER A 144 -10.00 -5.08 -9.77
C SER A 144 -10.75 -5.77 -8.61
N THR A 145 -10.58 -5.29 -7.39
CA THR A 145 -11.19 -5.83 -6.17
C THR A 145 -12.42 -5.00 -5.80
N PRO A 146 -13.57 -5.60 -5.50
CA PRO A 146 -14.74 -4.86 -5.01
C PRO A 146 -14.41 -4.04 -3.76
N GLY A 147 -15.02 -2.87 -3.62
CA GLY A 147 -14.82 -1.99 -2.47
C GLY A 147 -13.46 -1.31 -2.41
N VAL A 148 -12.60 -1.47 -3.41
CA VAL A 148 -11.30 -0.80 -3.49
C VAL A 148 -11.36 0.33 -4.51
N TYR A 149 -10.85 1.50 -4.12
CA TYR A 149 -10.64 2.65 -4.98
C TYR A 149 -9.21 3.17 -4.78
N ALA A 150 -8.39 3.07 -5.81
CA ALA A 150 -7.00 3.52 -5.79
C ALA A 150 -6.74 4.56 -6.88
N THR A 151 -6.03 5.62 -6.53
CA THR A 151 -5.71 6.77 -7.39
C THR A 151 -4.24 7.14 -7.27
N ARG A 152 -3.75 7.97 -8.20
CA ARG A 152 -2.41 8.59 -8.16
C ARG A 152 -2.51 10.05 -7.74
N ALA A 153 -2.84 10.32 -6.48
CA ALA A 153 -3.08 11.67 -5.96
C ALA A 153 -1.92 12.64 -6.23
N GLY A 154 -0.70 12.26 -5.89
CA GLY A 154 0.50 13.06 -6.13
C GLY A 154 0.89 13.21 -7.59
N GLY A 155 0.27 12.44 -8.48
CA GLY A 155 0.49 12.45 -9.93
C GLY A 155 1.86 11.92 -10.36
N ALA A 156 2.64 11.40 -9.43
CA ALA A 156 3.98 10.88 -9.65
C ALA A 156 4.09 9.41 -9.24
N PHE A 157 5.26 8.85 -9.43
CA PHE A 157 5.62 7.52 -8.99
C PHE A 157 5.55 7.38 -7.46
N GLY A 158 4.87 6.34 -6.97
CA GLY A 158 4.82 6.00 -5.55
C GLY A 158 3.83 6.82 -4.71
N ASP A 159 3.08 7.72 -5.32
CA ASP A 159 2.12 8.59 -4.62
C ASP A 159 0.68 8.05 -4.64
N SER A 160 0.49 6.78 -4.95
CA SER A 160 -0.85 6.18 -4.97
C SER A 160 -1.52 6.25 -3.60
N ARG A 161 -2.81 6.54 -3.63
CA ARG A 161 -3.74 6.36 -2.51
C ARG A 161 -4.57 5.11 -2.71
N ILE A 162 -5.05 4.52 -1.63
CA ILE A 162 -5.98 3.41 -1.65
C ILE A 162 -7.01 3.58 -0.55
N ASN A 163 -8.26 3.39 -0.93
CA ASN A 163 -9.39 3.30 -0.02
C ASN A 163 -9.99 1.91 -0.12
N VAL A 164 -10.34 1.31 1.01
CA VAL A 164 -11.04 0.03 1.07
C VAL A 164 -12.39 0.29 1.75
N ARG A 165 -13.50 0.11 1.03
CA ARG A 165 -14.86 0.44 1.48
C ARG A 165 -15.00 1.88 2.00
N GLY A 166 -14.31 2.82 1.35
CA GLY A 166 -14.29 4.22 1.74
C GLY A 166 -13.36 4.57 2.91
N PHE A 167 -12.70 3.59 3.53
CA PHE A 167 -11.69 3.84 4.55
C PHE A 167 -10.32 4.02 3.91
N ASP A 168 -9.63 5.07 4.27
CA ASP A 168 -8.30 5.40 3.76
C ASP A 168 -7.20 4.42 4.21
N SER A 169 -5.99 4.55 3.67
CA SER A 169 -4.87 3.66 3.95
C SER A 169 -4.40 3.69 5.41
N GLN A 170 -4.71 4.75 6.19
CA GLN A 170 -4.39 4.81 7.63
C GLN A 170 -5.21 3.80 8.43
N ASN A 171 -6.35 3.42 7.88
CA ASN A 171 -7.35 2.57 8.52
C ASN A 171 -7.43 1.18 7.88
N THR A 172 -6.50 0.88 6.98
CA THR A 172 -6.33 -0.43 6.32
C THR A 172 -4.97 -1.00 6.70
N ALA A 173 -4.94 -2.19 7.29
CA ALA A 173 -3.68 -2.84 7.61
C ALA A 173 -3.01 -3.38 6.34
N VAL A 174 -1.73 -3.11 6.17
CA VAL A 174 -0.91 -3.71 5.09
C VAL A 174 0.17 -4.56 5.72
N LEU A 175 0.20 -5.83 5.32
CA LEU A 175 1.14 -6.82 5.82
C LEU A 175 2.02 -7.32 4.66
N ILE A 176 3.31 -7.39 4.89
CA ILE A 176 4.27 -8.05 3.99
C ILE A 176 4.83 -9.26 4.73
N ASN A 177 4.54 -10.46 4.25
CA ASN A 177 4.90 -11.72 4.93
C ASN A 177 4.47 -11.74 6.42
N GLY A 178 3.28 -11.19 6.72
CA GLY A 178 2.73 -11.10 8.08
C GLY A 178 3.27 -9.94 8.91
N ILE A 179 4.24 -9.18 8.41
CA ILE A 179 4.82 -8.04 9.11
C ILE A 179 4.02 -6.77 8.77
N PRO A 180 3.44 -6.06 9.75
CA PRO A 180 2.76 -4.80 9.50
C PRO A 180 3.73 -3.71 9.06
N VAL A 181 3.41 -3.02 7.96
CA VAL A 181 4.27 -1.98 7.39
C VAL A 181 3.68 -0.58 7.48
N ASN A 182 2.47 -0.46 8.03
CA ASN A 182 1.89 0.84 8.37
C ASN A 182 2.79 1.60 9.35
N ASP A 183 2.90 2.89 9.16
CA ASP A 183 3.60 3.77 10.09
C ASP A 183 2.94 3.75 11.48
N MET A 184 3.75 3.69 12.55
CA MET A 184 3.26 3.51 13.91
C MET A 184 2.71 4.81 14.54
N GLU A 185 3.00 5.97 13.96
CA GLU A 185 2.50 7.26 14.44
C GLU A 185 1.20 7.66 13.76
N ASN A 186 1.14 7.55 12.41
CA ASN A 186 -0.01 8.04 11.63
C ASN A 186 -0.81 6.95 10.91
N GLY A 187 -0.37 5.69 10.94
CA GLY A 187 -1.06 4.56 10.31
C GLY A 187 -0.90 4.46 8.80
N ARG A 188 -0.24 5.40 8.12
CA ARG A 188 -0.15 5.46 6.65
C ARG A 188 0.81 4.43 6.08
N VAL A 189 0.54 4.02 4.84
CA VAL A 189 1.49 3.29 3.99
C VAL A 189 1.91 4.19 2.84
N TYR A 190 3.21 4.42 2.70
CA TYR A 190 3.79 5.19 1.61
C TYR A 190 4.30 4.21 0.55
N TRP A 191 3.54 4.07 -0.54
CA TRP A 191 3.76 3.02 -1.54
C TRP A 191 5.08 3.15 -2.30
N SER A 192 5.64 4.36 -2.40
CA SER A 192 6.99 4.59 -2.94
C SER A 192 8.07 3.78 -2.23
N ASN A 193 7.91 3.50 -0.93
CA ASN A 193 8.84 2.68 -0.15
C ASN A 193 8.83 1.19 -0.54
N TRP A 194 7.83 0.78 -1.32
CA TRP A 194 7.53 -0.61 -1.70
C TRP A 194 7.45 -0.79 -3.22
N SER A 195 8.03 0.12 -3.99
CA SER A 195 7.92 0.19 -5.45
C SER A 195 8.37 -1.08 -6.18
N GLY A 196 9.30 -1.82 -5.59
CA GLY A 196 9.78 -3.08 -6.15
C GLY A 196 9.03 -4.33 -5.67
N LEU A 197 8.03 -4.18 -4.81
CA LEU A 197 7.31 -5.32 -4.24
C LEU A 197 6.67 -6.19 -5.32
N THR A 198 6.18 -5.59 -6.41
CA THR A 198 5.59 -6.29 -7.56
C THR A 198 6.54 -7.26 -8.27
N ASP A 199 7.85 -7.09 -8.11
CA ASP A 199 8.85 -7.95 -8.74
C ASP A 199 9.07 -9.26 -7.97
N VAL A 200 8.73 -9.27 -6.67
CA VAL A 200 8.96 -10.37 -5.74
C VAL A 200 7.67 -10.97 -5.17
N VAL A 201 6.51 -10.40 -5.48
CA VAL A 201 5.22 -10.89 -4.96
C VAL A 201 4.90 -12.26 -5.53
N SER A 202 4.43 -13.17 -4.66
CA SER A 202 3.86 -14.47 -5.03
C SER A 202 2.34 -14.45 -5.05
N ALA A 203 1.74 -13.74 -4.11
CA ALA A 203 0.30 -13.49 -4.07
C ALA A 203 -0.02 -12.25 -3.24
N MET A 204 -1.14 -11.63 -3.52
CA MET A 204 -1.69 -10.54 -2.73
C MET A 204 -3.16 -10.81 -2.45
N GLN A 205 -3.55 -10.71 -1.18
CA GLN A 205 -4.93 -10.94 -0.75
C GLN A 205 -5.47 -9.69 -0.05
N VAL A 206 -6.63 -9.23 -0.48
CA VAL A 206 -7.40 -8.17 0.18
C VAL A 206 -8.55 -8.80 0.93
N GLN A 207 -8.50 -8.74 2.26
CA GLN A 207 -9.58 -9.11 3.17
C GLN A 207 -10.32 -7.83 3.55
N ARG A 208 -11.56 -7.70 3.12
CA ARG A 208 -12.35 -6.48 3.33
C ARG A 208 -13.08 -6.51 4.67
N GLY A 209 -13.33 -5.32 5.26
CA GLY A 209 -14.03 -5.17 6.52
C GLY A 209 -13.21 -5.61 7.73
N LEU A 210 -13.85 -6.23 8.72
CA LEU A 210 -13.20 -6.63 9.95
C LEU A 210 -12.13 -7.71 9.77
N GLY A 211 -12.09 -8.35 8.58
CA GLY A 211 -11.10 -9.35 8.19
C GLY A 211 -11.05 -10.58 9.09
N ALA A 212 -10.28 -11.58 8.65
CA ALA A 212 -9.96 -12.75 9.46
C ALA A 212 -8.58 -12.64 10.13
N SER A 213 -7.90 -11.49 9.99
CA SER A 213 -6.56 -11.35 10.57
C SER A 213 -6.56 -11.68 12.05
N LYS A 214 -5.72 -12.61 12.45
CA LYS A 214 -5.54 -13.06 13.83
C LYS A 214 -4.76 -12.06 14.67
N LEU A 215 -4.09 -11.10 14.04
CA LEU A 215 -3.24 -10.14 14.73
C LEU A 215 -4.07 -9.21 15.64
N ALA A 216 -3.43 -8.71 16.68
CA ALA A 216 -4.01 -7.74 17.59
C ALA A 216 -4.22 -6.34 16.96
N ILE A 217 -4.08 -6.21 15.63
CA ILE A 217 -4.21 -4.96 14.89
C ILE A 217 -5.69 -4.63 14.68
N SER A 218 -6.06 -3.39 14.96
CA SER A 218 -7.41 -2.88 14.73
C SER A 218 -7.47 -2.19 13.36
N SER A 219 -7.75 -2.94 12.30
CA SER A 219 -8.03 -2.40 10.97
C SER A 219 -9.53 -2.20 10.78
N VAL A 220 -9.96 -1.06 10.27
CA VAL A 220 -11.38 -0.72 10.03
C VAL A 220 -11.80 -1.10 8.62
N GLY A 221 -10.99 -0.74 7.61
CA GLY A 221 -11.28 -0.98 6.20
C GLY A 221 -11.01 -2.41 5.74
N GLY A 222 -10.03 -3.06 6.37
CA GLY A 222 -9.62 -4.41 6.00
C GLY A 222 -8.11 -4.64 6.09
N THR A 223 -7.67 -5.74 5.53
CA THR A 223 -6.25 -6.13 5.54
C THR A 223 -5.79 -6.46 4.13
N ILE A 224 -4.68 -5.90 3.71
CA ILE A 224 -3.97 -6.24 2.48
C ILE A 224 -2.74 -7.07 2.86
N ASN A 225 -2.77 -8.35 2.53
CA ASN A 225 -1.66 -9.27 2.76
C ASN A 225 -0.86 -9.43 1.47
N VAL A 226 0.42 -9.13 1.51
CA VAL A 226 1.35 -9.33 0.40
C VAL A 226 2.33 -10.42 0.77
N LEU A 227 2.34 -11.49 0.01
CA LEU A 227 3.33 -12.56 0.13
C LEU A 227 4.42 -12.34 -0.91
N THR A 228 5.66 -12.39 -0.48
CA THR A 228 6.79 -12.39 -1.40
C THR A 228 7.28 -13.82 -1.64
N LYS A 229 7.91 -14.02 -2.77
CA LYS A 229 8.64 -15.26 -3.07
C LYS A 229 9.87 -15.30 -2.18
N SER A 230 9.79 -16.04 -1.12
CA SER A 230 10.83 -16.08 -0.11
C SER A 230 12.05 -16.89 -0.53
N THR A 231 11.80 -18.04 -1.11
CA THR A 231 12.82 -18.90 -1.74
C THR A 231 12.12 -19.62 -2.87
N GLU A 232 12.43 -19.32 -4.11
CA GLU A 232 12.01 -20.17 -5.21
C GLU A 232 12.81 -21.46 -5.13
N LEU A 233 12.10 -22.55 -5.01
CA LEU A 233 12.65 -23.88 -4.85
C LEU A 233 13.15 -24.45 -6.19
N THR A 234 12.84 -23.74 -7.28
CA THR A 234 13.30 -24.10 -8.63
C THR A 234 14.50 -23.25 -9.01
N LYS A 235 15.60 -23.90 -9.44
CA LYS A 235 16.77 -23.22 -9.95
C LYS A 235 16.41 -22.50 -11.26
N GLY A 236 16.81 -21.23 -11.36
CA GLY A 236 16.57 -20.44 -12.56
C GLY A 236 16.71 -18.95 -12.29
N GLY A 237 16.40 -18.17 -13.31
CA GLY A 237 16.44 -16.72 -13.20
C GLY A 237 15.58 -16.04 -14.23
N LYS A 238 15.49 -14.72 -14.12
CA LYS A 238 14.84 -13.88 -15.14
C LYS A 238 15.64 -12.60 -15.37
N ILE A 239 15.64 -12.15 -16.62
CA ILE A 239 16.04 -10.80 -17.02
C ILE A 239 14.83 -10.18 -17.70
N ALA A 240 14.42 -9.00 -17.27
CA ALA A 240 13.29 -8.30 -17.86
C ALA A 240 13.63 -6.83 -18.09
N ALA A 241 13.06 -6.27 -19.16
CA ALA A 241 13.11 -4.85 -19.46
C ALA A 241 11.74 -4.39 -19.94
N THR A 242 11.27 -3.25 -19.44
CA THR A 242 10.01 -2.61 -19.84
C THR A 242 10.29 -1.16 -20.16
N VAL A 243 9.76 -0.68 -21.29
CA VAL A 243 9.80 0.72 -21.69
C VAL A 243 8.38 1.24 -21.92
N GLY A 244 8.18 2.53 -21.74
CA GLY A 244 6.88 3.16 -21.89
C GLY A 244 6.98 4.63 -22.29
N ASN A 245 5.83 5.30 -22.32
CA ASN A 245 5.79 6.74 -22.53
C ASN A 245 6.46 7.51 -21.37
N ASP A 246 6.75 8.78 -21.59
CA ASP A 246 7.35 9.71 -20.61
C ASP A 246 8.66 9.17 -20.00
N GLY A 247 9.54 8.61 -20.87
CA GLY A 247 10.83 8.11 -20.46
C GLY A 247 10.80 6.89 -19.52
N TYR A 248 9.64 6.25 -19.31
CA TYR A 248 9.53 5.09 -18.40
C TYR A 248 10.45 3.95 -18.87
N MET A 249 11.34 3.53 -18.00
CA MET A 249 12.19 2.37 -18.19
C MET A 249 12.31 1.59 -16.88
N LYS A 250 12.07 0.28 -16.92
CA LYS A 250 12.28 -0.63 -15.80
C LYS A 250 13.13 -1.82 -16.27
N THR A 251 14.13 -2.17 -15.48
CA THR A 251 14.97 -3.36 -15.69
C THR A 251 14.99 -4.22 -14.43
N VAL A 252 14.91 -5.54 -14.61
CA VAL A 252 14.87 -6.51 -13.50
C VAL A 252 15.82 -7.64 -13.82
N ALA A 253 16.62 -8.04 -12.84
CA ALA A 253 17.42 -9.26 -12.87
C ALA A 253 17.17 -10.05 -11.57
N SER A 254 16.89 -11.34 -11.69
CA SER A 254 16.77 -12.23 -10.54
C SER A 254 17.40 -13.59 -10.82
N TYR A 255 17.83 -14.24 -9.75
CA TYR A 255 18.37 -15.58 -9.76
C TYR A 255 18.02 -16.35 -8.49
N ASN A 256 17.65 -17.61 -8.67
CA ASN A 256 17.32 -18.55 -7.60
C ASN A 256 18.20 -19.78 -7.74
N THR A 257 18.81 -20.22 -6.64
CA THR A 257 19.67 -21.41 -6.65
C THR A 257 18.86 -22.70 -6.80
N GLY A 258 17.54 -22.65 -6.50
CA GLY A 258 16.78 -23.82 -6.12
C GLY A 258 17.26 -24.37 -4.79
N GLU A 259 16.70 -25.51 -4.40
CA GLU A 259 17.15 -26.21 -3.20
C GLU A 259 18.52 -26.82 -3.45
N MET A 260 19.45 -26.55 -2.53
CA MET A 260 20.80 -27.08 -2.50
C MET A 260 20.90 -28.20 -1.46
N GLU A 261 21.97 -28.99 -1.52
CA GLU A 261 22.26 -30.03 -0.55
C GLU A 261 22.21 -29.48 0.90
N GLY A 262 21.49 -30.16 1.80
CA GLY A 262 21.27 -29.75 3.18
C GLY A 262 20.06 -28.80 3.36
N GLY A 263 19.15 -28.72 2.38
CA GLY A 263 17.88 -27.99 2.50
C GLY A 263 17.99 -26.45 2.40
N HIS A 264 19.07 -25.95 1.80
CA HIS A 264 19.31 -24.51 1.66
C HIS A 264 18.79 -23.98 0.31
N ALA A 265 18.31 -22.75 0.28
CA ALA A 265 17.97 -22.03 -0.96
C ALA A 265 18.30 -20.53 -0.84
N LEU A 266 18.70 -19.90 -1.95
CA LEU A 266 18.97 -18.47 -2.02
C LEU A 266 18.25 -17.86 -3.22
N SER A 267 17.56 -16.77 -2.99
CA SER A 267 16.90 -15.95 -4.02
C SER A 267 17.43 -14.53 -3.99
N LEU A 268 17.79 -14.01 -5.15
CA LEU A 268 18.32 -12.66 -5.32
C LEU A 268 17.53 -11.94 -6.41
N LEU A 269 17.19 -10.68 -6.17
CA LEU A 269 16.62 -9.80 -7.19
C LEU A 269 17.20 -8.40 -7.03
N PHE A 270 17.43 -7.78 -8.19
CA PHE A 270 17.76 -6.37 -8.30
C PHE A 270 16.98 -5.76 -9.45
N SER A 271 16.40 -4.58 -9.24
CA SER A 271 15.71 -3.83 -10.30
C SER A 271 15.98 -2.34 -10.21
N ARG A 272 15.87 -1.66 -11.36
CA ARG A 272 15.88 -0.20 -11.49
C ARG A 272 14.67 0.25 -12.27
N VAL A 273 14.08 1.34 -11.83
CA VAL A 273 12.99 2.01 -12.53
C VAL A 273 13.29 3.51 -12.60
N GLU A 274 13.02 4.12 -13.74
CA GLU A 274 13.17 5.56 -13.95
C GLU A 274 12.17 6.08 -14.99
N GLY A 275 11.94 7.40 -15.00
CA GLY A 275 11.11 8.08 -15.98
C GLY A 275 10.98 9.57 -15.70
N ASP A 276 10.49 10.32 -16.72
CA ASP A 276 10.22 11.75 -16.62
C ASP A 276 8.88 12.02 -15.87
N GLY A 277 7.99 11.00 -15.84
CA GLY A 277 6.65 11.09 -15.26
C GLY A 277 5.61 11.67 -16.22
N TYR A 278 4.35 11.23 -16.08
CA TYR A 278 3.23 11.69 -16.93
C TYR A 278 2.92 13.17 -16.71
N VAL A 279 2.97 13.64 -15.48
CA VAL A 279 2.76 15.05 -15.08
C VAL A 279 4.08 15.80 -15.22
N ASP A 280 4.05 17.06 -15.72
CA ASP A 280 5.24 17.84 -15.98
C ASP A 280 6.14 17.97 -14.73
N GLY A 281 7.43 17.69 -14.89
CA GLY A 281 8.43 17.79 -13.82
C GLY A 281 8.27 16.78 -12.67
N THR A 282 7.64 15.63 -12.92
CA THR A 282 7.49 14.54 -11.92
C THR A 282 8.44 13.37 -12.19
N MET A 283 9.69 13.69 -12.52
CA MET A 283 10.73 12.69 -12.72
C MET A 283 10.88 11.79 -11.50
N PHE A 284 11.25 10.53 -11.74
CA PHE A 284 11.51 9.56 -10.69
C PHE A 284 12.68 8.65 -11.05
N GLU A 285 13.36 8.19 -10.03
CA GLU A 285 14.37 7.14 -10.11
C GLU A 285 14.32 6.29 -8.83
N GLY A 286 14.34 4.98 -9.00
CA GLY A 286 14.32 4.06 -7.87
C GLY A 286 15.04 2.75 -8.19
N TYR A 287 15.55 2.13 -7.15
CA TYR A 287 16.08 0.78 -7.17
C TYR A 287 15.26 -0.11 -6.27
N ASN A 288 15.32 -1.40 -6.51
CA ASN A 288 14.79 -2.38 -5.59
C ASN A 288 15.76 -3.56 -5.52
N TYR A 289 15.97 -4.05 -4.30
CA TYR A 289 16.74 -5.25 -4.05
C TYR A 289 15.98 -6.18 -3.11
N PHE A 290 16.15 -7.46 -3.33
CA PHE A 290 15.60 -8.53 -2.51
C PHE A 290 16.64 -9.64 -2.39
N MET A 291 16.83 -10.11 -1.17
CA MET A 291 17.60 -11.29 -0.85
C MET A 291 16.76 -12.15 0.09
N GLY A 292 16.46 -13.37 -0.34
CA GLY A 292 15.78 -14.40 0.45
C GLY A 292 16.71 -15.60 0.62
N TYR A 293 16.95 -16.01 1.87
CA TYR A 293 17.62 -17.24 2.22
C TYR A 293 16.66 -18.13 2.97
N GLY A 294 16.54 -19.38 2.57
CA GLY A 294 15.74 -20.41 3.22
C GLY A 294 16.58 -21.60 3.65
N TRP A 295 16.17 -22.21 4.73
CA TRP A 295 16.69 -23.47 5.19
C TRP A 295 15.58 -24.32 5.79
N ALA A 296 15.47 -25.56 5.36
CA ALA A 296 14.60 -26.58 5.92
C ALA A 296 15.45 -27.72 6.49
N SER A 297 15.09 -28.22 7.69
CA SER A 297 15.79 -29.37 8.28
C SER A 297 15.42 -30.66 7.58
N ASP A 298 16.31 -31.66 7.57
CA ASP A 298 16.11 -32.98 6.93
C ASP A 298 14.89 -33.74 7.51
N ASP A 299 14.44 -33.41 8.73
CA ASP A 299 13.28 -34.01 9.38
C ASP A 299 11.99 -33.18 9.19
N ASP A 300 11.99 -32.16 8.32
CA ASP A 300 10.90 -31.22 8.01
C ASP A 300 10.29 -30.51 9.24
N LYS A 301 11.00 -30.52 10.39
CA LYS A 301 10.49 -29.86 11.58
C LYS A 301 10.82 -28.38 11.68
N HIS A 302 11.94 -27.96 11.14
CA HIS A 302 12.37 -26.58 11.15
C HIS A 302 12.41 -26.00 9.74
N ASN A 303 11.79 -24.86 9.57
CA ASN A 303 11.91 -24.01 8.38
C ASN A 303 12.32 -22.62 8.84
N VAL A 304 13.43 -22.11 8.32
CA VAL A 304 13.95 -20.77 8.61
C VAL A 304 14.07 -20.00 7.32
N GLN A 305 13.60 -18.75 7.35
CA GLN A 305 13.67 -17.84 6.23
C GLN A 305 14.20 -16.50 6.68
N VAL A 306 15.24 -16.02 6.00
CA VAL A 306 15.79 -14.66 6.17
C VAL A 306 15.50 -13.86 4.93
N ILE A 307 14.88 -12.71 5.09
CA ILE A 307 14.55 -11.79 4.00
C ILE A 307 15.18 -10.43 4.29
N VAL A 308 15.84 -9.86 3.29
CA VAL A 308 16.28 -8.47 3.28
C VAL A 308 15.79 -7.84 1.99
N THR A 309 15.01 -6.77 2.10
CA THR A 309 14.48 -6.04 0.95
C THR A 309 14.46 -4.54 1.21
N GLY A 310 14.56 -3.75 0.16
CA GLY A 310 14.46 -2.30 0.22
C GLY A 310 14.34 -1.68 -1.15
N ALA A 311 13.79 -0.46 -1.19
CA ALA A 311 13.52 0.29 -2.41
C ALA A 311 13.92 1.76 -2.23
N PRO A 312 15.23 2.11 -2.30
CA PRO A 312 15.66 3.51 -2.31
C PRO A 312 15.12 4.20 -3.58
N GLN A 313 14.49 5.36 -3.38
CA GLN A 313 13.87 6.10 -4.46
C GLN A 313 13.89 7.62 -4.23
N VAL A 314 13.86 8.36 -5.33
CA VAL A 314 13.57 9.79 -5.39
C VAL A 314 12.52 10.03 -6.47
N HIS A 315 11.57 10.90 -6.19
CA HIS A 315 10.62 11.36 -7.19
C HIS A 315 10.14 12.78 -6.90
N ASN A 316 9.89 13.54 -7.95
CA ASN A 316 9.24 14.83 -7.84
C ASN A 316 7.72 14.65 -7.83
N GLN A 317 7.02 15.54 -7.13
CA GLN A 317 5.58 15.44 -6.93
C GLN A 317 4.83 16.62 -7.58
N ARG A 318 3.60 16.35 -7.99
CA ARG A 318 2.65 17.40 -8.39
C ARG A 318 2.25 18.25 -7.20
N THR A 319 2.07 17.62 -6.04
CA THR A 319 1.71 18.29 -4.80
C THR A 319 2.08 17.46 -3.57
N GLY A 320 2.16 18.10 -2.43
CA GLY A 320 2.30 17.46 -1.13
C GLY A 320 1.40 18.11 -0.07
N SER A 321 0.67 19.18 -0.41
CA SER A 321 -0.26 19.83 0.51
C SER A 321 -1.27 20.68 -0.25
N PHE A 322 -2.39 20.97 0.40
CA PHE A 322 -3.46 21.84 -0.09
C PHE A 322 -2.96 23.15 -0.72
N TYR A 323 -1.96 23.81 -0.13
CA TYR A 323 -1.46 25.10 -0.61
C TYR A 323 -0.72 25.04 -1.96
N ASN A 324 -0.22 23.87 -2.33
CA ASN A 324 0.60 23.66 -3.54
C ASN A 324 -0.15 22.94 -4.66
N MET A 325 -1.47 22.89 -4.59
CA MET A 325 -2.31 22.25 -5.61
C MET A 325 -2.73 23.24 -6.68
N ALA A 326 -2.77 22.76 -7.91
CA ALA A 326 -3.35 23.50 -9.03
C ALA A 326 -4.88 23.50 -8.94
N THR A 327 -5.47 24.60 -9.36
CA THR A 327 -6.91 24.73 -9.50
C THR A 327 -7.40 24.19 -10.84
N GLY A 328 -8.69 23.90 -10.94
CA GLY A 328 -9.34 23.55 -12.20
C GLY A 328 -9.11 24.62 -13.31
N GLN A 329 -9.02 25.92 -12.92
CA GLN A 329 -8.69 26.98 -13.85
C GLN A 329 -7.27 26.84 -14.42
N GLN A 330 -6.30 26.49 -13.60
CA GLN A 330 -4.93 26.31 -14.07
C GLN A 330 -4.79 25.11 -15.00
N TYR A 331 -5.50 24.00 -14.73
CA TYR A 331 -5.55 22.89 -15.67
C TYR A 331 -6.25 23.23 -16.97
N LYS A 332 -7.29 24.06 -16.95
CA LYS A 332 -7.97 24.60 -18.14
C LYS A 332 -7.04 25.47 -18.99
N ASP A 333 -6.20 26.29 -18.34
CA ASP A 333 -5.33 27.26 -19.00
C ASP A 333 -4.02 26.63 -19.51
N TYR A 334 -3.44 25.68 -18.76
CA TYR A 334 -2.09 25.16 -19.02
C TYR A 334 -2.07 23.67 -19.42
N GLY A 335 -3.23 22.98 -19.37
CA GLY A 335 -3.35 21.56 -19.74
C GLY A 335 -3.32 20.62 -18.56
N ILE A 336 -3.79 19.38 -18.81
CA ILE A 336 -4.02 18.36 -17.76
C ILE A 336 -2.73 17.84 -17.11
N ARG A 337 -1.60 17.99 -17.78
CA ARG A 337 -0.26 17.58 -17.29
C ARG A 337 0.42 18.67 -16.44
N TYR A 338 -0.20 19.84 -16.31
CA TYR A 338 0.36 20.95 -15.57
C TYR A 338 0.70 20.60 -14.13
N ASN A 339 1.88 21.05 -13.69
CA ASN A 339 2.36 20.90 -12.32
C ASN A 339 2.67 22.27 -11.70
N TYR A 340 1.96 22.61 -10.65
CA TYR A 340 2.10 23.87 -9.95
C TYR A 340 3.52 24.09 -9.36
N ASN A 341 4.24 23.04 -9.03
CA ASN A 341 5.56 23.08 -8.39
C ASN A 341 6.72 23.00 -9.37
N HIS A 342 6.43 22.75 -10.66
CA HIS A 342 7.44 22.56 -11.70
C HIS A 342 7.98 23.89 -12.26
N GLY A 343 9.26 23.89 -12.61
CA GLY A 343 9.92 24.97 -13.32
C GLY A 343 11.37 24.66 -13.62
N TYR A 344 12.18 25.71 -13.83
CA TYR A 344 13.58 25.57 -14.22
C TYR A 344 14.46 26.46 -13.35
N LEU A 345 15.62 25.93 -12.98
CA LEU A 345 16.73 26.63 -12.33
C LEU A 345 18.01 26.40 -13.13
N ASN A 346 18.61 27.46 -13.63
CA ASN A 346 19.81 27.40 -14.51
C ASN A 346 19.63 26.45 -15.72
N GLY A 347 18.42 26.41 -16.29
CA GLY A 347 18.08 25.57 -17.41
C GLY A 347 17.86 24.09 -17.11
N GLN A 348 17.96 23.69 -15.84
CA GLN A 348 17.65 22.33 -15.39
C GLN A 348 16.26 22.30 -14.75
N GLU A 349 15.56 21.17 -14.92
CA GLU A 349 14.29 20.97 -14.22
C GLU A 349 14.45 21.08 -12.72
N PHE A 350 13.55 21.79 -12.09
CA PHE A 350 13.50 21.97 -10.66
C PHE A 350 12.06 21.93 -10.17
N ASN A 351 11.88 21.32 -9.00
CA ASN A 351 10.57 21.18 -8.39
C ASN A 351 10.66 21.47 -6.89
N TRP A 352 9.67 22.21 -6.34
CA TRP A 352 9.58 22.41 -4.90
C TRP A 352 9.42 21.11 -4.14
N ARG A 353 8.69 20.14 -4.71
CA ARG A 353 8.26 18.91 -4.06
C ARG A 353 9.02 17.73 -4.63
N ARG A 354 9.96 17.23 -3.84
CA ARG A 354 10.68 15.98 -4.09
C ARG A 354 10.51 15.09 -2.88
N ASN A 355 10.04 13.89 -3.07
CA ASN A 355 10.11 12.82 -2.08
C ASN A 355 11.41 12.04 -2.29
N PHE A 356 12.08 11.70 -1.22
CA PHE A 356 13.30 10.88 -1.23
C PHE A 356 13.25 9.97 -0.01
N TYR A 357 13.30 8.65 -0.23
CA TYR A 357 13.16 7.71 0.88
C TYR A 357 13.81 6.36 0.61
N HIS A 358 14.34 5.75 1.67
CA HIS A 358 14.77 4.38 1.70
C HIS A 358 14.34 3.71 3.00
N LYS A 359 13.52 2.65 2.89
CA LYS A 359 12.97 1.90 4.02
C LYS A 359 13.29 0.41 3.89
N PRO A 360 14.55 -0.02 4.08
CA PRO A 360 14.86 -1.43 4.11
C PRO A 360 14.21 -2.12 5.30
N ILE A 361 13.86 -3.38 5.09
CA ILE A 361 13.41 -4.30 6.13
C ILE A 361 14.22 -5.58 6.06
N ALA A 362 14.68 -6.05 7.22
CA ALA A 362 15.28 -7.35 7.41
C ALA A 362 14.38 -8.17 8.34
N SER A 363 14.07 -9.42 7.99
CA SER A 363 13.26 -10.31 8.80
C SER A 363 13.82 -11.72 8.86
N VAL A 364 13.57 -12.37 9.96
CA VAL A 364 13.83 -13.80 10.18
C VAL A 364 12.49 -14.42 10.55
N ASN A 365 12.05 -15.41 9.77
CA ASN A 365 10.85 -16.19 10.01
C ASN A 365 11.27 -17.62 10.32
N TRP A 366 10.75 -18.18 11.39
CA TRP A 366 11.03 -19.54 11.83
C TRP A 366 9.74 -20.29 12.12
N GLU A 367 9.62 -21.46 11.52
CA GLU A 367 8.55 -22.41 11.79
C GLU A 367 9.13 -23.67 12.44
N TYR A 368 8.46 -24.15 13.47
CA TYR A 368 8.81 -25.34 14.18
C TYR A 368 7.59 -26.25 14.36
N LYS A 369 7.57 -27.37 13.65
CA LYS A 369 6.62 -28.46 13.89
C LYS A 369 7.02 -29.21 15.16
N ILE A 370 6.44 -28.82 16.29
CA ILE A 370 6.69 -29.47 17.56
C ILE A 370 6.25 -30.93 17.50
N ASN A 371 5.08 -31.16 16.90
CA ASN A 371 4.53 -32.47 16.55
C ASN A 371 3.44 -32.29 15.47
N GLU A 372 2.78 -33.37 15.06
CA GLU A 372 1.78 -33.38 14.00
C GLU A 372 0.59 -32.44 14.24
N SER A 373 0.28 -32.11 15.50
CA SER A 373 -0.86 -31.24 15.87
C SER A 373 -0.44 -29.89 16.41
N THR A 374 0.87 -29.56 16.48
CA THR A 374 1.34 -28.34 17.15
C THR A 374 2.47 -27.69 16.37
N ASN A 375 2.22 -26.49 15.88
CA ASN A 375 3.18 -25.68 15.14
C ASN A 375 3.44 -24.37 15.89
N LEU A 376 4.71 -24.00 16.02
CA LEU A 376 5.16 -22.70 16.51
C LEU A 376 5.76 -21.92 15.34
N SER A 377 5.27 -20.69 15.12
CA SER A 377 5.82 -19.77 14.14
C SER A 377 6.30 -18.52 14.83
N ALA A 378 7.48 -18.04 14.49
CA ALA A 378 8.04 -16.82 15.05
C ALA A 378 8.66 -15.98 13.93
N SER A 379 8.38 -14.67 13.95
CA SER A 379 9.01 -13.68 13.10
C SER A 379 9.66 -12.60 13.95
N ALA A 380 10.88 -12.22 13.59
CA ALA A 380 11.55 -11.04 14.13
C ALA A 380 11.98 -10.15 12.95
N TYR A 381 11.82 -8.84 13.08
CA TYR A 381 12.14 -7.92 12.00
C TYR A 381 12.71 -6.59 12.53
N TYR A 382 13.52 -5.97 11.66
CA TYR A 382 14.09 -4.64 11.87
C TYR A 382 14.00 -3.84 10.58
N SER A 383 13.52 -2.61 10.69
CA SER A 383 13.45 -1.66 9.57
C SER A 383 14.04 -0.32 9.97
N VAL A 384 14.81 0.26 9.07
CA VAL A 384 15.37 1.61 9.20
C VAL A 384 14.84 2.44 8.05
N GLY A 385 14.13 3.54 8.34
CA GLY A 385 13.69 4.49 7.33
C GLY A 385 14.54 5.75 7.36
N ARG A 386 15.02 6.18 6.21
CA ARG A 386 15.75 7.46 6.05
C ARG A 386 15.22 8.18 4.84
N GLY A 387 14.85 9.44 5.03
CA GLY A 387 14.36 10.28 3.95
C GLY A 387 13.34 11.31 4.40
N GLY A 388 12.62 11.86 3.43
CA GLY A 388 11.65 12.92 3.68
C GLY A 388 11.08 13.50 2.39
N GLY A 389 10.54 14.72 2.51
CA GLY A 389 9.98 15.46 1.39
C GLY A 389 10.42 16.93 1.41
N THR A 390 10.81 17.46 0.24
CA THR A 390 11.18 18.88 0.13
C THR A 390 9.95 19.79 0.05
N GLY A 391 10.17 21.06 0.25
CA GLY A 391 9.19 22.14 0.13
C GLY A 391 9.82 23.48 0.38
N ASP A 392 9.04 24.51 0.21
CA ASP A 392 9.46 25.90 0.44
C ASP A 392 9.42 26.27 1.92
N ILE A 393 10.25 27.23 2.30
CA ILE A 393 10.17 27.96 3.56
C ILE A 393 10.61 29.41 3.32
N GLY A 394 10.05 30.35 4.08
CA GLY A 394 10.24 31.77 3.86
C GLY A 394 9.09 32.40 3.07
N ARG A 395 9.16 33.70 2.88
CA ARG A 395 8.18 34.51 2.11
C ARG A 395 8.87 35.66 1.39
N ALA A 396 8.46 35.88 0.15
CA ALA A 396 8.87 37.08 -0.57
C ALA A 396 8.00 38.28 -0.19
N TYR A 397 8.45 39.49 -0.54
CA TYR A 397 7.72 40.71 -0.33
C TYR A 397 6.26 40.63 -0.78
N GLY A 398 5.36 41.25 -0.02
CA GLY A 398 3.93 41.27 -0.31
C GLY A 398 3.19 40.00 0.09
N PHE A 399 3.76 39.15 0.92
CA PHE A 399 3.16 37.92 1.42
C PHE A 399 3.06 36.80 0.38
N GLN A 400 3.86 36.86 -0.66
CA GLN A 400 3.91 35.76 -1.64
C GLN A 400 4.71 34.58 -1.11
N TYR A 401 4.03 33.43 -1.06
CA TYR A 401 4.66 32.12 -0.88
C TYR A 401 5.01 31.53 -2.24
N ALA A 402 6.05 30.73 -2.32
CA ALA A 402 6.29 29.90 -3.50
C ALA A 402 5.17 28.89 -3.71
N SER A 403 4.67 28.36 -2.61
CA SER A 403 3.75 27.24 -2.58
C SER A 403 2.29 27.56 -2.76
N GLY A 404 1.88 28.78 -2.95
CA GLY A 404 0.50 28.82 -3.17
C GLY A 404 -0.28 30.05 -3.08
N ASP A 405 0.14 30.95 -2.36
CA ASP A 405 -0.71 32.10 -2.29
C ASP A 405 -0.20 33.15 -3.24
N LEU A 406 -0.99 33.48 -3.96
CA LEU A 406 -1.83 34.55 -4.15
C LEU A 406 -1.75 35.06 -5.54
N ASN A 407 -2.70 34.53 -6.19
CA ASN A 407 -3.17 35.21 -7.36
C ASN A 407 -4.01 36.43 -6.98
N TYR A 408 -3.43 37.57 -6.87
CA TYR A 408 -4.22 38.77 -6.96
C TYR A 408 -4.37 39.15 -8.45
N ASN A 409 -5.52 38.90 -9.00
CA ASN A 409 -5.85 39.04 -10.44
C ASN A 409 -5.03 38.12 -11.39
N GLY A 410 -4.66 36.89 -10.99
CA GLY A 410 -3.97 35.94 -11.86
C GLY A 410 -2.49 36.21 -12.11
N LYS A 411 -1.86 37.14 -11.38
CA LYS A 411 -0.48 37.55 -11.64
C LYS A 411 0.44 37.18 -10.50
N TYR A 412 1.31 36.22 -10.75
CA TYR A 412 2.33 35.78 -9.81
C TYR A 412 3.70 36.35 -10.15
N ALA A 413 4.43 36.88 -9.17
CA ALA A 413 5.75 37.46 -9.42
C ALA A 413 6.76 36.48 -9.99
N PHE A 414 6.71 35.23 -9.51
CA PHE A 414 7.68 34.20 -9.84
C PHE A 414 7.11 33.13 -10.79
N ARG A 415 6.07 33.41 -11.57
CA ARG A 415 5.53 32.46 -12.55
C ARG A 415 5.61 33.01 -13.95
N ASN A 416 5.85 32.12 -14.89
CA ASN A 416 5.73 32.39 -16.31
C ASN A 416 4.23 32.49 -16.67
N PRO A 417 3.76 33.60 -17.20
CA PRO A 417 2.34 33.77 -17.51
C PRO A 417 1.87 32.92 -18.71
N ILE A 418 2.78 32.38 -19.52
CA ILE A 418 2.45 31.60 -20.72
C ILE A 418 2.12 30.14 -20.37
N ASN A 419 2.93 29.52 -19.51
CA ASN A 419 2.82 28.10 -19.17
C ASN A 419 2.56 27.82 -17.68
N GLY A 420 2.45 28.85 -16.85
CA GLY A 420 2.22 28.73 -15.42
C GLY A 420 3.41 28.18 -14.60
N HIS A 421 4.50 27.76 -15.24
CA HIS A 421 5.65 27.18 -14.55
C HIS A 421 6.33 28.18 -13.61
N PHE A 422 6.92 27.68 -12.52
CA PHE A 422 7.62 28.49 -11.57
C PHE A 422 8.99 28.92 -12.14
N ASN A 423 9.32 30.21 -12.00
CA ASN A 423 10.57 30.79 -12.46
C ASN A 423 11.56 30.81 -11.28
N TYR A 424 12.31 29.73 -11.10
CA TYR A 424 13.27 29.59 -10.03
C TYR A 424 14.49 30.51 -10.20
N ASP A 425 14.91 30.82 -11.44
CA ASP A 425 15.99 31.76 -11.72
C ASP A 425 15.64 33.18 -11.23
N LYS A 426 14.37 33.58 -11.45
CA LYS A 426 13.90 34.88 -10.98
C LYS A 426 13.84 34.95 -9.44
N LEU A 427 13.44 33.86 -8.79
CA LEU A 427 13.49 33.77 -7.33
C LEU A 427 14.93 33.78 -6.80
N ALA A 428 15.82 33.04 -7.44
CA ALA A 428 17.24 33.04 -7.05
C ALA A 428 17.87 34.45 -7.19
N ALA A 429 17.58 35.15 -8.27
CA ALA A 429 18.02 36.54 -8.44
C ALA A 429 17.43 37.45 -7.35
N TYR A 430 16.14 37.30 -6.99
CA TYR A 430 15.51 38.05 -5.91
C TYR A 430 16.18 37.76 -4.56
N ASN A 431 16.42 36.51 -4.22
CA ASN A 431 17.09 36.10 -2.98
C ASN A 431 18.52 36.67 -2.89
N GLY A 432 19.22 36.74 -4.03
CA GLY A 432 20.56 37.35 -4.16
C GLY A 432 20.56 38.90 -4.34
N GLY A 433 19.45 39.57 -4.05
CA GLY A 433 19.37 41.02 -4.02
C GLY A 433 18.93 41.70 -5.33
N THR A 434 18.59 40.96 -6.40
CA THR A 434 18.12 41.57 -7.65
C THR A 434 16.67 42.05 -7.51
N PRO A 435 16.35 43.31 -7.82
CA PRO A 435 15.00 43.84 -7.71
C PRO A 435 13.98 43.12 -8.62
N THR A 436 12.86 42.77 -8.04
CA THR A 436 11.73 42.09 -8.70
C THR A 436 10.45 42.89 -8.53
N THR A 437 9.70 43.11 -9.59
CA THR A 437 8.41 43.80 -9.56
C THR A 437 7.29 42.81 -9.29
N PHE A 438 6.49 43.10 -8.28
CA PHE A 438 5.34 42.28 -7.83
C PHE A 438 4.02 42.77 -8.47
N TYR A 439 2.95 42.03 -8.31
CA TYR A 439 1.61 42.29 -8.89
C TYR A 439 1.03 43.66 -8.49
N ASN A 440 1.39 44.18 -7.29
CA ASN A 440 0.95 45.47 -6.79
C ASN A 440 1.77 46.63 -7.35
N GLY A 441 2.66 46.40 -8.33
CA GLY A 441 3.54 47.37 -8.94
C GLY A 441 4.75 47.78 -8.10
N ARG A 442 4.90 47.22 -6.89
CA ARG A 442 6.07 47.49 -6.05
C ARG A 442 7.23 46.61 -6.49
N THR A 443 8.41 47.19 -6.42
CA THR A 443 9.68 46.52 -6.71
C THR A 443 10.44 46.29 -5.42
N ALA A 444 10.88 45.04 -5.18
CA ALA A 444 11.66 44.68 -4.00
C ALA A 444 12.67 43.56 -4.35
N SER A 445 13.64 43.42 -3.47
CA SER A 445 14.59 42.29 -3.47
C SER A 445 14.91 41.93 -2.03
N ASN A 446 15.55 40.79 -1.82
CA ASN A 446 16.22 40.51 -0.57
C ASN A 446 17.31 41.62 -0.35
N SER A 447 17.65 41.86 0.90
CA SER A 447 18.69 42.83 1.30
C SER A 447 19.77 42.13 2.11
N ILE A 448 20.97 42.69 2.07
CA ILE A 448 22.09 42.23 2.90
C ILE A 448 21.70 42.39 4.38
N ASP A 449 21.85 41.34 5.14
CA ASP A 449 21.71 41.32 6.59
C ASP A 449 22.89 42.10 7.21
N ALA A 450 22.60 43.12 7.97
CA ALA A 450 23.61 44.03 8.51
C ALA A 450 24.57 43.38 9.52
N ALA A 451 24.13 42.31 10.18
CA ALA A 451 24.93 41.61 11.18
C ALA A 451 25.92 40.59 10.55
N THR A 452 25.56 40.00 9.43
CA THR A 452 26.35 38.93 8.77
C THR A 452 27.03 39.40 7.48
N GLY A 453 26.55 40.44 6.84
CA GLY A 453 27.00 40.89 5.53
C GLY A 453 26.54 40.00 4.36
N LEU A 454 25.58 39.10 4.59
CA LEU A 454 25.10 38.07 3.69
C LEU A 454 23.63 38.31 3.27
N TYR A 455 23.20 37.74 2.17
CA TYR A 455 21.78 37.68 1.79
C TYR A 455 21.11 36.53 2.51
N ILE A 456 20.49 36.82 3.66
CA ILE A 456 19.82 35.82 4.52
C ILE A 456 18.32 35.88 4.29
N VAL A 457 17.70 34.71 4.11
CA VAL A 457 16.25 34.55 4.16
C VAL A 457 15.84 34.31 5.62
N ASN A 458 14.89 35.08 6.11
CA ASN A 458 14.41 34.98 7.49
C ASN A 458 13.17 34.10 7.55
N ASP A 459 12.99 33.43 8.67
CA ASP A 459 11.80 32.72 9.04
C ASP A 459 10.55 33.62 8.84
N PRO A 460 9.50 33.10 8.15
CA PRO A 460 8.31 33.88 7.87
C PRO A 460 7.40 34.08 9.08
N ASP A 461 7.53 33.22 10.10
CA ASP A 461 6.66 33.23 11.28
C ASP A 461 7.21 34.13 12.40
N GLU A 462 8.45 34.65 12.22
CA GLU A 462 9.00 35.60 13.13
C GLU A 462 8.12 36.86 13.24
N ARG A 463 7.67 37.15 14.43
CA ARG A 463 6.75 38.24 14.75
C ARG A 463 7.43 39.50 15.32
N VAL A 464 8.76 39.47 15.43
CA VAL A 464 9.50 40.61 15.94
C VAL A 464 9.41 41.77 14.96
N ASP A 465 9.05 42.93 15.44
CA ASP A 465 8.94 44.18 14.67
C ASP A 465 10.20 44.47 13.84
N GLY A 466 10.01 44.49 12.51
CA GLY A 466 11.06 44.81 11.56
C GLY A 466 11.63 43.64 10.78
N VAL A 467 11.28 42.38 11.07
CA VAL A 467 11.67 41.25 10.21
C VAL A 467 10.86 41.34 8.92
N LYS A 468 11.54 41.56 7.82
CA LYS A 468 10.92 41.62 6.49
C LYS A 468 10.86 40.22 5.91
N ARG A 469 9.74 39.90 5.27
CA ARG A 469 9.59 38.74 4.42
C ARG A 469 10.44 38.94 3.19
N ASN A 470 11.61 38.29 3.16
CA ASN A 470 12.72 38.73 2.31
C ASN A 470 13.27 37.65 1.39
N GLY A 471 12.63 36.49 1.32
CA GLY A 471 13.05 35.45 0.40
C GLY A 471 12.41 34.10 0.68
N ILE A 472 12.68 33.13 -0.18
CA ILE A 472 12.16 31.77 -0.08
C ILE A 472 13.27 30.79 -0.46
N VAL A 473 13.50 29.77 0.37
CA VAL A 473 14.47 28.70 0.11
C VAL A 473 13.77 27.34 0.09
N ARG A 474 14.42 26.30 -0.42
CA ARG A 474 13.90 24.93 -0.34
C ARG A 474 14.48 24.23 0.89
N ARG A 475 13.58 23.68 1.70
CA ARG A 475 13.89 22.86 2.87
C ARG A 475 13.47 21.41 2.62
N ALA A 476 13.97 20.47 3.40
CA ALA A 476 13.47 19.11 3.50
C ALA A 476 12.85 18.86 4.88
N SER A 477 11.64 18.32 4.94
CA SER A 477 11.08 17.68 6.13
C SER A 477 11.57 16.23 6.14
N VAL A 478 12.42 15.92 7.08
CA VAL A 478 12.96 14.58 7.27
C VAL A 478 12.06 13.82 8.23
N ASN A 479 11.64 12.61 7.82
CA ASN A 479 10.78 11.70 8.57
C ASN A 479 11.46 10.33 8.61
N SER A 480 12.51 10.22 9.40
CA SER A 480 13.28 8.99 9.56
C SER A 480 12.68 8.11 10.66
N HIS A 481 12.99 6.82 10.66
CA HIS A 481 12.56 5.95 11.75
C HIS A 481 13.50 4.77 11.98
N ASN A 482 13.40 4.19 13.19
CA ASN A 482 13.91 2.88 13.55
C ASN A 482 12.75 2.06 14.11
N PHE A 483 12.54 0.87 13.55
CA PHE A 483 11.40 0.01 13.85
C PHE A 483 11.86 -1.42 14.05
N VAL A 484 11.55 -2.01 15.21
CA VAL A 484 11.83 -3.40 15.53
C VAL A 484 10.57 -4.07 16.05
N GLY A 485 10.34 -5.31 15.65
CA GLY A 485 9.22 -6.05 16.16
C GLY A 485 9.41 -7.56 16.09
N SER A 486 8.51 -8.26 16.76
CA SER A 486 8.42 -9.71 16.73
C SER A 486 6.99 -10.17 16.85
N LEU A 487 6.67 -11.24 16.16
CA LEU A 487 5.39 -11.92 16.17
C LEU A 487 5.63 -13.40 16.44
N ILE A 488 4.95 -13.96 17.43
CA ILE A 488 5.01 -15.38 17.79
C ILE A 488 3.59 -15.92 17.75
N ASN A 489 3.39 -17.04 17.07
CA ASN A 489 2.10 -17.72 16.98
C ASN A 489 2.25 -19.21 17.26
N LEU A 490 1.42 -19.75 18.14
CA LEU A 490 1.29 -21.17 18.43
C LEU A 490 -0.05 -21.65 17.88
N LYS A 491 -0.02 -22.51 16.88
CA LYS A 491 -1.19 -23.19 16.33
C LYS A 491 -1.25 -24.61 16.87
N LYS A 492 -2.40 -25.00 17.45
CA LYS A 492 -2.62 -26.33 17.99
C LYS A 492 -3.95 -26.90 17.53
N GLU A 493 -3.91 -28.04 16.87
CA GLU A 493 -5.07 -28.86 16.58
C GLU A 493 -5.46 -29.61 17.84
N LEU A 494 -6.57 -29.20 18.48
CA LEU A 494 -7.12 -29.84 19.68
C LEU A 494 -7.87 -31.12 19.35
N SER A 495 -8.40 -31.21 18.13
CA SER A 495 -8.99 -32.38 17.50
C SER A 495 -9.02 -32.18 15.98
N ASP A 496 -9.43 -33.20 15.20
CA ASP A 496 -9.59 -33.12 13.74
C ASP A 496 -10.51 -31.97 13.27
N LYS A 497 -11.29 -31.37 14.16
CA LYS A 497 -12.27 -30.31 13.86
C LYS A 497 -12.05 -29.02 14.62
N LEU A 498 -11.15 -28.99 15.58
CA LEU A 498 -10.98 -27.87 16.48
C LEU A 498 -9.52 -27.42 16.54
N THR A 499 -9.26 -26.22 16.11
CA THR A 499 -7.93 -25.59 16.11
C THR A 499 -7.92 -24.39 17.04
N LEU A 500 -6.86 -24.26 17.82
CA LEU A 500 -6.53 -23.10 18.64
C LEU A 500 -5.29 -22.41 18.07
N ASP A 501 -5.41 -21.11 17.80
CA ASP A 501 -4.28 -20.22 17.56
C ASP A 501 -4.12 -19.28 18.75
N PHE A 502 -2.89 -19.05 19.18
CA PHE A 502 -2.55 -18.10 20.24
C PHE A 502 -1.25 -17.39 19.88
N GLY A 503 -1.22 -16.07 20.00
CA GLY A 503 -0.04 -15.32 19.59
C GLY A 503 0.22 -14.05 20.39
N VAL A 504 1.44 -13.55 20.22
CA VAL A 504 1.97 -12.34 20.84
C VAL A 504 2.62 -11.48 19.77
N ASP A 505 2.33 -10.18 19.79
CA ASP A 505 2.84 -9.16 18.87
C ASP A 505 3.51 -8.04 19.67
N LEU A 506 4.80 -7.84 19.43
CA LEU A 506 5.61 -6.84 20.14
C LEU A 506 6.29 -5.92 19.12
N ARG A 507 6.19 -4.60 19.33
CA ARG A 507 6.79 -3.60 18.44
C ARG A 507 7.37 -2.43 19.23
N ASN A 508 8.47 -1.87 18.74
CA ASN A 508 9.08 -0.66 19.27
C ASN A 508 9.50 0.21 18.07
N TYR A 509 9.06 1.46 18.07
CA TYR A 509 9.26 2.41 16.99
C TYR A 509 9.80 3.73 17.56
N ARG A 510 10.75 4.35 16.86
CA ARG A 510 11.19 5.72 17.05
C ARG A 510 11.08 6.43 15.71
N GLY A 511 10.20 7.43 15.60
CA GLY A 511 10.16 8.41 14.53
C GLY A 511 11.09 9.58 14.85
N ILE A 512 11.81 10.09 13.86
CA ILE A 512 12.75 11.20 13.97
C ILE A 512 12.31 12.25 12.96
N HIS A 513 11.84 13.40 13.45
CA HIS A 513 11.21 14.43 12.64
C HIS A 513 11.92 15.77 12.83
N TYR A 514 12.45 16.30 11.72
CA TYR A 514 13.08 17.62 11.71
C TYR A 514 13.05 18.23 10.31
N ARG A 515 13.34 19.54 10.23
CA ARG A 515 13.63 20.22 8.97
C ARG A 515 15.11 20.56 8.84
N ARG A 516 15.58 20.56 7.59
CA ARG A 516 16.93 21.01 7.21
C ARG A 516 16.89 21.74 5.88
N LEU A 517 17.91 22.56 5.61
CA LEU A 517 18.03 23.22 4.31
C LEU A 517 18.40 22.21 3.22
N ASP A 518 17.73 22.30 2.07
CA ASP A 518 18.00 21.49 0.91
C ASP A 518 18.64 22.34 -0.22
N HIS A 519 18.12 23.52 -0.49
CA HIS A 519 18.66 24.41 -1.52
C HIS A 519 18.40 25.89 -1.19
N LEU A 520 19.43 26.71 -1.26
CA LEU A 520 19.36 28.13 -0.83
C LEU A 520 18.80 29.08 -1.91
N LEU A 521 18.68 28.63 -3.17
CA LEU A 521 18.07 29.42 -4.27
C LEU A 521 18.61 30.85 -4.33
N GLY A 522 19.95 30.99 -4.38
CA GLY A 522 20.62 32.28 -4.55
C GLY A 522 20.76 33.12 -3.29
N SER A 523 20.26 32.69 -2.12
CA SER A 523 20.61 33.27 -0.83
C SER A 523 21.91 32.67 -0.28
N ASP A 524 22.49 33.31 0.72
CA ASP A 524 23.69 32.81 1.42
C ASP A 524 23.35 31.97 2.66
N GLY A 525 22.08 32.03 3.13
CA GLY A 525 21.65 31.29 4.31
C GLY A 525 20.17 31.56 4.67
N TYR A 526 19.75 30.88 5.73
CA TYR A 526 18.44 30.99 6.35
C TYR A 526 18.60 31.27 7.84
N ARG A 527 17.84 32.23 8.36
CA ARG A 527 17.81 32.54 9.79
C ARG A 527 16.58 31.91 10.41
N ASP A 528 16.85 31.01 11.31
CA ASP A 528 15.86 30.27 12.09
C ASP A 528 15.67 30.90 13.47
N PHE A 529 14.41 31.00 13.91
CA PHE A 529 14.03 31.57 15.21
C PHE A 529 13.27 30.56 16.08
N ASP A 530 12.97 29.37 15.57
CA ASP A 530 12.02 28.44 16.18
C ASP A 530 12.59 27.64 17.36
N ASN A 531 13.91 27.60 17.50
CA ASN A 531 14.52 26.89 18.62
C ASN A 531 14.72 27.81 19.83
N VAL A 532 13.94 27.64 20.87
CA VAL A 532 14.02 28.39 22.13
C VAL A 532 15.38 28.28 22.82
N ASN A 533 16.22 27.33 22.43
CA ASN A 533 17.54 27.07 22.99
C ASN A 533 18.68 27.88 22.28
N TYR A 534 18.36 28.67 21.26
CA TYR A 534 19.37 29.50 20.59
C TYR A 534 19.88 30.62 21.49
N SER A 535 21.18 30.70 21.66
CA SER A 535 21.82 31.82 22.29
C SER A 535 21.64 33.08 21.43
N GLY A 536 20.90 34.08 21.94
CA GLY A 536 20.55 35.28 21.18
C GLY A 536 19.25 35.19 20.39
N GLY A 537 18.45 34.13 20.57
CA GLY A 537 17.09 33.98 20.03
C GLY A 537 16.99 33.55 18.57
N SER A 538 18.10 33.40 17.85
CA SER A 538 18.09 32.93 16.46
C SER A 538 19.41 32.30 16.03
N ALA A 539 19.42 31.52 14.97
CA ALA A 539 20.64 31.00 14.36
C ALA A 539 20.59 31.11 12.83
N VAL A 540 21.72 31.51 12.24
CA VAL A 540 21.89 31.49 10.77
C VAL A 540 22.43 30.12 10.34
N ARG A 541 21.75 29.50 9.39
CA ARG A 541 22.11 28.21 8.80
C ARG A 541 22.50 28.40 7.35
N THR A 542 23.63 27.83 6.97
CA THR A 542 24.20 27.96 5.61
C THR A 542 24.48 26.64 4.94
N THR A 543 24.47 25.55 5.70
CA THR A 543 24.74 24.19 5.20
C THR A 543 23.49 23.61 4.55
N THR A 544 23.62 23.11 3.33
CA THR A 544 22.56 22.38 2.65
C THR A 544 22.85 20.88 2.60
N TYR A 545 21.81 20.08 2.62
CA TYR A 545 21.90 18.62 2.61
C TYR A 545 21.10 18.07 1.42
N SER A 546 21.77 17.32 0.55
CA SER A 546 21.16 16.78 -0.66
C SER A 546 20.00 15.83 -0.36
N SER A 547 18.98 15.89 -1.20
CA SER A 547 17.87 14.95 -1.28
C SER A 547 18.01 13.96 -2.47
N ASP A 548 19.22 13.72 -2.94
CA ASP A 548 19.50 12.85 -4.07
C ASP A 548 19.58 11.37 -3.65
N LEU A 549 19.34 10.50 -4.62
CA LEU A 549 19.29 9.05 -4.42
C LEU A 549 20.57 8.45 -3.83
N GLY A 550 21.74 9.02 -4.18
CA GLY A 550 23.04 8.57 -3.67
C GLY A 550 23.15 8.62 -2.14
N GLU A 551 22.55 9.62 -1.51
CA GLU A 551 22.56 9.78 -0.04
C GLU A 551 21.71 8.73 0.68
N LEU A 552 20.75 8.14 0.01
CA LEU A 552 19.80 7.19 0.62
C LEU A 552 20.36 5.80 0.86
N TRP A 553 21.46 5.43 0.22
CA TRP A 553 22.08 4.11 0.41
C TRP A 553 22.71 3.94 1.80
N ASN A 554 23.13 5.03 2.45
CA ASN A 554 23.64 4.99 3.82
C ASN A 554 22.49 5.17 4.83
N VAL A 555 21.70 4.11 5.06
CA VAL A 555 20.58 4.12 6.01
C VAL A 555 21.02 4.23 7.48
N PHE A 556 22.30 4.00 7.77
CA PHE A 556 22.88 4.10 9.11
C PHE A 556 23.60 5.44 9.34
N LYS A 557 23.44 6.40 8.41
CA LYS A 557 23.99 7.75 8.56
C LYS A 557 23.48 8.38 9.87
N ASP A 558 24.39 8.92 10.66
CA ASP A 558 24.05 9.73 11.80
C ASP A 558 23.48 11.08 11.32
N THR A 559 22.32 11.44 11.84
CA THR A 559 21.62 12.68 11.49
C THR A 559 21.69 13.71 12.63
N ASP A 560 22.35 13.40 13.75
CA ASP A 560 22.43 14.32 14.88
C ASP A 560 23.27 15.53 14.56
N ASP A 561 24.29 15.38 13.71
CA ASP A 561 25.18 16.45 13.26
C ASP A 561 24.59 17.37 12.17
N GLU A 562 23.44 17.03 11.59
CA GLU A 562 22.78 17.87 10.59
C GLU A 562 22.21 19.15 11.21
N GLU A 563 22.44 20.31 10.59
CA GLU A 563 21.83 21.57 11.02
C GLU A 563 20.31 21.52 10.82
N LYS A 564 19.56 21.65 11.91
CA LYS A 564 18.10 21.60 11.91
C LYS A 564 17.52 23.01 12.00
N ILE A 565 16.34 23.18 11.37
CA ILE A 565 15.57 24.43 11.36
C ILE A 565 14.09 24.12 11.63
N ASP A 566 13.31 25.12 12.03
CA ASP A 566 11.86 25.14 12.17
C ASP A 566 11.34 24.17 13.27
N TYR A 567 11.61 22.88 13.18
CA TYR A 567 11.25 21.93 14.24
C TYR A 567 12.22 20.75 14.33
N HIS A 568 12.30 20.17 15.52
CA HIS A 568 12.98 18.91 15.77
C HIS A 568 12.31 18.17 16.92
N ASN A 569 11.75 16.99 16.63
CA ASN A 569 11.14 16.15 17.65
C ASN A 569 11.25 14.66 17.29
N ASP A 570 11.19 13.81 18.30
CA ASP A 570 11.11 12.36 18.18
C ASP A 570 9.79 11.87 18.75
N GLY A 571 9.17 10.92 18.02
CA GLY A 571 8.01 10.17 18.47
C GLY A 571 8.41 8.73 18.83
N PHE A 572 8.00 8.26 20.00
CA PHE A 572 8.24 6.88 20.42
C PHE A 572 6.90 6.17 20.56
N VAL A 573 6.78 5.00 19.92
CA VAL A 573 5.59 4.17 20.03
C VAL A 573 6.00 2.75 20.41
N ARG A 574 5.36 2.19 21.44
CA ARG A 574 5.49 0.79 21.83
C ARG A 574 4.16 0.09 21.70
N TRP A 575 4.19 -1.09 21.17
CA TRP A 575 3.03 -1.94 21.02
C TRP A 575 3.29 -3.29 21.69
N SER A 576 2.32 -3.76 22.44
CA SER A 576 2.27 -5.14 22.93
C SER A 576 0.85 -5.65 22.79
N GLY A 577 0.68 -6.77 22.10
CA GLY A 577 -0.62 -7.37 21.85
C GLY A 577 -0.59 -8.87 22.09
N VAL A 578 -1.71 -9.40 22.56
CA VAL A 578 -1.97 -10.83 22.70
C VAL A 578 -3.27 -11.12 22.00
N PHE A 579 -3.31 -12.18 21.21
CA PHE A 579 -4.50 -12.62 20.51
C PHE A 579 -4.71 -14.13 20.63
N GLY A 580 -5.96 -14.53 20.49
CA GLY A 580 -6.34 -15.93 20.44
C GLY A 580 -7.53 -16.15 19.54
N GLN A 581 -7.53 -17.26 18.80
CA GLN A 581 -8.63 -17.69 17.96
C GLN A 581 -8.92 -19.17 18.18
N LEU A 582 -10.18 -19.48 18.33
CA LEU A 582 -10.69 -20.85 18.31
C LEU A 582 -11.49 -21.04 17.04
N GLU A 583 -11.14 -22.04 16.25
CA GLU A 583 -11.78 -22.39 15.00
C GLU A 583 -12.30 -23.80 15.04
N TYR A 584 -13.59 -23.97 14.75
CA TYR A 584 -14.22 -25.25 14.49
C TYR A 584 -14.48 -25.37 13.00
N SER A 585 -14.05 -26.47 12.38
CA SER A 585 -14.27 -26.72 10.94
C SER A 585 -14.59 -28.20 10.70
N ASN A 586 -15.62 -28.45 9.90
CA ASN A 586 -15.90 -29.72 9.29
C ASN A 586 -16.25 -29.51 7.81
N ASP A 587 -16.72 -30.55 7.10
CA ASP A 587 -17.01 -30.47 5.67
C ASP A 587 -18.04 -29.39 5.30
N ASP A 588 -19.02 -29.14 6.16
CA ASP A 588 -20.13 -28.24 5.89
C ASP A 588 -20.04 -26.91 6.63
N LEU A 589 -19.46 -26.88 7.81
CA LEU A 589 -19.51 -25.75 8.73
C LEU A 589 -18.12 -25.37 9.24
N SER A 590 -17.79 -24.11 9.09
CA SER A 590 -16.63 -23.48 9.76
C SER A 590 -17.12 -22.34 10.64
N VAL A 591 -16.65 -22.28 11.88
CA VAL A 591 -16.96 -21.21 12.85
C VAL A 591 -15.69 -20.77 13.53
N PHE A 592 -15.46 -19.48 13.62
CA PHE A 592 -14.36 -18.95 14.43
C PHE A 592 -14.85 -17.94 15.47
N LEU A 593 -14.14 -17.89 16.57
CA LEU A 593 -14.21 -16.83 17.57
C LEU A 593 -12.81 -16.35 17.88
N GLN A 594 -12.58 -15.06 17.77
CA GLN A 594 -11.29 -14.42 18.03
C GLN A 594 -11.44 -13.29 19.05
N GLY A 595 -10.44 -13.15 19.90
CA GLY A 595 -10.27 -12.00 20.79
C GLY A 595 -8.81 -11.56 20.81
N ALA A 596 -8.61 -10.24 20.95
CA ALA A 596 -7.29 -9.68 21.17
C ALA A 596 -7.35 -8.53 22.16
N VAL A 597 -6.27 -8.37 22.90
CA VAL A 597 -6.02 -7.21 23.77
C VAL A 597 -4.64 -6.66 23.46
N SER A 598 -4.52 -5.34 23.49
CA SER A 598 -3.28 -4.65 23.19
C SER A 598 -3.07 -3.46 24.12
N ASN A 599 -1.81 -3.08 24.28
CA ASN A 599 -1.41 -1.84 24.91
C ASN A 599 -0.47 -1.09 23.97
N GLN A 600 -0.77 0.17 23.72
CA GLN A 600 0.06 1.07 22.95
C GLN A 600 0.56 2.19 23.85
N GLY A 601 1.88 2.33 23.95
CA GLY A 601 2.53 3.38 24.70
C GLY A 601 3.04 4.45 23.74
N PHE A 602 2.86 5.72 24.10
CA PHE A 602 3.32 6.88 23.35
C PHE A 602 4.20 7.74 24.23
N GLN A 603 5.26 8.30 23.65
CA GLN A 603 6.14 9.27 24.28
C GLN A 603 6.65 10.22 23.20
N ARG A 604 6.77 11.51 23.51
CA ARG A 604 7.29 12.53 22.62
C ARG A 604 8.53 13.20 23.26
N GLU A 605 9.52 13.52 22.43
CA GLU A 605 10.68 14.29 22.81
C GLU A 605 10.81 15.48 21.87
N GLU A 606 10.72 16.70 22.41
CA GLU A 606 10.65 17.95 21.68
C GLU A 606 11.91 18.78 21.95
N PHE A 607 12.74 19.00 20.91
CA PHE A 607 14.04 19.61 21.09
C PHE A 607 14.03 21.13 20.85
N PHE A 608 13.09 21.66 20.08
CA PHE A 608 13.06 23.09 19.71
C PHE A 608 12.18 23.91 20.63
N ASN A 609 10.98 23.47 20.92
CA ASN A 609 10.00 24.21 21.71
C ASN A 609 10.10 23.97 23.24
N GLN A 610 11.09 23.21 23.67
CA GLN A 610 11.33 22.86 25.08
C GLN A 610 12.79 23.04 25.46
N THR A 611 13.01 23.53 26.69
CA THR A 611 14.35 23.60 27.25
C THR A 611 14.88 22.25 27.71
N PRO A 612 16.22 22.04 27.74
CA PRO A 612 16.80 20.81 28.25
C PRO A 612 16.26 20.44 29.64
N GLY A 613 15.86 19.19 29.79
CA GLY A 613 15.20 18.65 30.99
C GLY A 613 13.68 18.62 30.95
N ASN A 614 13.03 19.38 30.06
CA ASN A 614 11.58 19.37 29.84
C ASN A 614 11.20 18.81 28.45
N GLN A 615 12.20 18.38 27.69
CA GLN A 615 12.00 17.96 26.29
C GLN A 615 11.17 16.68 26.15
N LYS A 616 11.28 15.76 27.10
CA LYS A 616 10.72 14.43 27.01
C LYS A 616 9.48 14.28 27.90
N THR A 617 8.38 13.79 27.34
CA THR A 617 7.16 13.47 28.08
C THR A 617 7.28 12.14 28.82
N ASP A 618 6.40 11.91 29.78
CA ASP A 618 6.16 10.59 30.32
C ASP A 618 5.45 9.68 29.29
N TRP A 619 5.57 8.36 29.48
CA TRP A 619 4.85 7.40 28.65
C TRP A 619 3.35 7.45 28.91
N LYS A 620 2.58 7.70 27.86
CA LYS A 620 1.12 7.53 27.87
C LYS A 620 0.76 6.17 27.31
N ASN A 621 0.22 5.29 28.16
CA ASN A 621 -0.22 3.96 27.76
C ASN A 621 -1.72 3.94 27.56
N ILE A 622 -2.18 3.32 26.47
CA ILE A 622 -3.58 3.21 26.08
C ILE A 622 -3.86 1.75 25.74
N SER A 623 -4.79 1.16 26.46
CA SER A 623 -5.21 -0.22 26.19
C SER A 623 -6.34 -0.22 25.15
N GLY A 624 -6.35 -1.24 24.31
CA GLY A 624 -7.37 -1.51 23.31
C GLY A 624 -7.66 -2.99 23.19
N GLY A 625 -8.56 -3.35 22.33
CA GLY A 625 -8.87 -4.76 22.09
C GLY A 625 -9.99 -4.95 21.09
N ASN A 626 -10.18 -6.19 20.70
CA ASN A 626 -11.25 -6.57 19.80
C ASN A 626 -11.83 -7.93 20.17
N ILE A 627 -13.06 -8.14 19.73
CA ILE A 627 -13.68 -9.45 19.66
C ILE A 627 -14.44 -9.55 18.34
N LYS A 628 -14.25 -10.64 17.64
CA LYS A 628 -14.94 -10.95 16.39
C LYS A 628 -15.19 -12.42 16.24
N GLY A 629 -16.19 -12.75 15.45
CA GLY A 629 -16.54 -14.13 15.16
C GLY A 629 -17.35 -14.22 13.88
N GLY A 630 -17.32 -15.40 13.28
CA GLY A 630 -18.03 -15.64 12.05
C GLY A 630 -18.29 -17.13 11.83
N ALA A 631 -19.19 -17.40 10.92
CA ALA A 631 -19.54 -18.75 10.52
C ALA A 631 -19.71 -18.82 8.99
N ASN A 632 -19.19 -19.86 8.37
CA ASN A 632 -19.45 -20.22 6.99
C ASN A 632 -20.18 -21.59 6.96
N TYR A 633 -21.23 -21.68 6.17
CA TYR A 633 -21.98 -22.92 5.95
C TYR A 633 -22.03 -23.27 4.48
N ASN A 634 -21.46 -24.41 4.12
CA ASN A 634 -21.51 -24.99 2.78
C ASN A 634 -22.85 -25.71 2.59
N ILE A 635 -23.80 -25.05 1.94
CA ILE A 635 -25.14 -25.57 1.67
C ILE A 635 -25.08 -26.86 0.83
N ASN A 636 -24.12 -26.87 -0.09
CA ASN A 636 -23.78 -27.99 -0.95
C ASN A 636 -22.39 -27.77 -1.58
N ALA A 637 -21.95 -28.69 -2.45
CA ALA A 637 -20.64 -28.58 -3.11
C ALA A 637 -20.42 -27.29 -3.93
N LYS A 638 -21.50 -26.57 -4.29
CA LYS A 638 -21.43 -25.36 -5.13
C LYS A 638 -21.72 -24.07 -4.39
N SER A 639 -22.47 -24.13 -3.29
CA SER A 639 -23.00 -22.92 -2.64
C SER A 639 -22.62 -22.86 -1.17
N ASN A 640 -22.24 -21.68 -0.72
CA ASN A 640 -22.03 -21.39 0.69
C ASN A 640 -22.63 -20.04 1.07
N VAL A 641 -22.91 -19.88 2.36
CA VAL A 641 -23.27 -18.60 2.98
C VAL A 641 -22.36 -18.37 4.17
N TYR A 642 -22.04 -17.10 4.43
CA TYR A 642 -21.32 -16.75 5.63
C TYR A 642 -21.86 -15.51 6.29
N VAL A 643 -21.58 -15.39 7.58
CA VAL A 643 -21.81 -14.18 8.38
C VAL A 643 -20.62 -13.94 9.26
N ASN A 644 -20.27 -12.66 9.47
CA ASN A 644 -19.31 -12.29 10.48
C ASN A 644 -19.73 -10.98 11.18
N ALA A 645 -19.28 -10.82 12.42
CA ALA A 645 -19.49 -9.64 13.23
C ALA A 645 -18.30 -9.41 14.16
N GLY A 646 -18.07 -8.15 14.49
CA GLY A 646 -17.04 -7.82 15.47
C GLY A 646 -17.09 -6.39 15.94
N THR A 647 -16.35 -6.14 17.01
CA THR A 647 -16.19 -4.81 17.58
C THR A 647 -14.73 -4.59 17.99
N TYR A 648 -14.27 -3.36 17.81
CA TYR A 648 -12.94 -2.91 18.19
C TYR A 648 -13.01 -1.71 19.12
N SER A 649 -12.15 -1.69 20.14
CA SER A 649 -11.70 -0.50 20.86
C SER A 649 -10.29 -0.18 20.35
N LYS A 650 -10.20 0.69 19.32
CA LYS A 650 -8.96 1.01 18.62
C LYS A 650 -8.27 2.18 19.30
N GLN A 651 -6.99 2.05 19.60
CA GLN A 651 -6.18 3.15 20.11
C GLN A 651 -6.05 4.25 19.04
N PRO A 652 -6.06 5.52 19.45
CA PRO A 652 -5.88 6.65 18.54
C PRO A 652 -4.43 6.73 18.01
N ASN A 653 -4.23 7.45 16.91
CA ASN A 653 -2.91 7.75 16.37
C ASN A 653 -2.15 8.77 17.23
N PHE A 654 -0.83 8.92 16.99
CA PHE A 654 0.06 9.79 17.76
C PHE A 654 -0.42 11.25 17.85
N ASP A 655 -0.93 11.79 16.73
CA ASP A 655 -1.45 13.17 16.66
C ASP A 655 -2.71 13.42 17.49
N ALA A 656 -3.46 12.36 17.79
CA ALA A 656 -4.60 12.45 18.70
C ALA A 656 -4.18 12.38 20.17
N VAL A 657 -2.99 11.84 20.45
CA VAL A 657 -2.43 11.76 21.82
C VAL A 657 -1.75 13.05 22.20
N TYR A 658 -0.92 13.59 21.28
CA TYR A 658 -0.18 14.86 21.49
C TYR A 658 -0.75 15.91 20.55
N ILE A 659 -1.62 16.79 21.09
CA ILE A 659 -2.32 17.80 20.30
C ILE A 659 -1.43 19.01 19.98
N ASN A 660 -1.79 19.70 18.91
CA ASN A 660 -1.22 21.00 18.54
C ASN A 660 0.30 20.98 18.31
N TYR A 661 0.82 19.85 17.78
CA TYR A 661 2.25 19.64 17.45
C TYR A 661 3.22 19.82 18.64
N GLY A 662 2.74 19.69 19.88
CA GLY A 662 3.51 19.90 21.09
C GLY A 662 3.52 18.71 22.04
N ASN A 663 4.08 18.89 23.24
CA ASN A 663 4.12 17.87 24.29
C ASN A 663 2.83 17.77 25.11
N ASN A 664 1.77 18.48 24.70
CA ASN A 664 0.51 18.53 25.43
C ASN A 664 -0.34 17.30 25.13
N LEU A 665 -0.73 16.59 26.20
CA LEU A 665 -1.67 15.49 26.06
C LEU A 665 -3.09 16.00 25.76
N ASN A 666 -3.78 15.27 24.89
CA ASN A 666 -5.19 15.52 24.61
C ASN A 666 -6.02 15.28 25.89
N PRO A 667 -6.75 16.29 26.38
CA PRO A 667 -7.59 16.14 27.57
C PRO A 667 -8.79 15.23 27.37
N ASP A 668 -9.27 15.08 26.11
CA ASP A 668 -10.40 14.23 25.72
C ASP A 668 -9.96 12.96 25.00
N LEU A 669 -8.80 12.43 25.40
CA LEU A 669 -8.21 11.24 24.79
C LEU A 669 -9.07 9.99 25.06
N ARG A 670 -9.60 9.42 23.98
CA ARG A 670 -10.44 8.22 24.02
C ARG A 670 -10.11 7.26 22.88
N ASN A 671 -10.47 5.99 23.06
CA ASN A 671 -10.37 5.02 21.98
C ASN A 671 -11.50 5.20 20.98
N GLU A 672 -11.17 5.00 19.70
CA GLU A 672 -12.15 4.88 18.64
C GLU A 672 -12.92 3.56 18.77
N LYS A 673 -14.22 3.56 18.43
CA LYS A 673 -15.09 2.40 18.50
C LYS A 673 -15.53 1.99 17.11
N VAL A 674 -15.30 0.73 16.76
CA VAL A 674 -15.71 0.16 15.49
C VAL A 674 -16.64 -1.01 15.74
N VAL A 675 -17.74 -1.05 14.99
CA VAL A 675 -18.66 -2.19 14.94
C VAL A 675 -18.91 -2.53 13.49
N GLY A 676 -18.67 -3.78 13.11
CA GLY A 676 -18.88 -4.28 11.75
C GLY A 676 -19.76 -5.51 11.73
N LEU A 677 -20.57 -5.60 10.68
CA LEU A 677 -21.43 -6.73 10.37
C LEU A 677 -21.32 -7.04 8.89
N GLU A 678 -21.19 -8.32 8.54
CA GLU A 678 -21.15 -8.79 7.16
C GLU A 678 -21.95 -10.06 6.96
N ALA A 679 -22.50 -10.21 5.77
CA ALA A 679 -23.08 -11.46 5.29
C ALA A 679 -22.77 -11.65 3.81
N GLY A 680 -22.46 -12.86 3.42
CA GLY A 680 -22.13 -13.16 2.03
C GLY A 680 -22.67 -14.50 1.55
N TYR A 681 -22.71 -14.63 0.23
CA TYR A 681 -23.07 -15.83 -0.50
C TYR A 681 -22.06 -16.09 -1.60
N GLY A 682 -21.55 -17.30 -1.69
CA GLY A 682 -20.68 -17.78 -2.74
C GLY A 682 -21.30 -18.90 -3.56
N TYR A 683 -21.07 -18.85 -4.87
CA TYR A 683 -21.45 -19.93 -5.80
C TYR A 683 -20.26 -20.34 -6.66
N ARG A 684 -20.02 -21.62 -6.78
CA ARG A 684 -18.92 -22.21 -7.56
C ARG A 684 -19.46 -23.31 -8.48
N SER A 685 -19.09 -23.22 -9.74
CA SER A 685 -19.29 -24.28 -10.71
C SER A 685 -18.05 -24.39 -11.62
N ASN A 686 -18.04 -25.31 -12.55
CA ASN A 686 -16.88 -25.54 -13.42
C ASN A 686 -16.55 -24.34 -14.32
N ASN A 687 -17.55 -23.51 -14.63
CA ASN A 687 -17.39 -22.41 -15.59
C ASN A 687 -17.94 -21.06 -15.09
N PHE A 688 -18.52 -21.02 -13.89
CA PHE A 688 -19.11 -19.79 -13.34
C PHE A 688 -18.98 -19.76 -11.83
N ASN A 689 -18.28 -18.74 -11.34
CA ASN A 689 -18.10 -18.47 -9.93
C ASN A 689 -18.51 -17.03 -9.64
N PHE A 690 -19.22 -16.83 -8.54
CA PHE A 690 -19.50 -15.47 -8.08
C PHE A 690 -19.66 -15.39 -6.57
N ASN A 691 -19.43 -14.21 -6.05
CA ASN A 691 -19.64 -13.83 -4.66
C ASN A 691 -20.57 -12.63 -4.59
N VAL A 692 -21.39 -12.59 -3.55
CA VAL A 692 -22.14 -11.41 -3.13
C VAL A 692 -21.87 -11.17 -1.67
N ASN A 693 -21.57 -9.94 -1.31
CA ASN A 693 -21.33 -9.54 0.07
C ASN A 693 -22.09 -8.29 0.42
N ILE A 694 -22.67 -8.23 1.62
CA ILE A 694 -23.38 -7.09 2.19
C ILE A 694 -22.71 -6.75 3.49
N TYR A 695 -22.41 -5.45 3.71
CA TYR A 695 -21.72 -5.02 4.92
C TYR A 695 -22.29 -3.73 5.50
N LYS A 696 -22.06 -3.56 6.80
CA LYS A 696 -22.25 -2.31 7.53
C LYS A 696 -21.12 -2.16 8.56
N THR A 697 -20.42 -1.03 8.52
CA THR A 697 -19.39 -0.66 9.50
C THR A 697 -19.74 0.72 10.07
N SER A 698 -19.81 0.84 11.38
CA SER A 698 -19.89 2.12 12.12
C SER A 698 -18.56 2.35 12.83
N TRP A 699 -18.02 3.55 12.70
CA TRP A 699 -16.76 3.96 13.29
C TRP A 699 -16.94 5.30 14.01
N LYS A 700 -16.83 5.30 15.32
CA LYS A 700 -17.15 6.40 16.24
C LYS A 700 -15.94 6.86 17.03
N ASP A 701 -16.10 8.00 17.68
CA ASP A 701 -15.14 8.62 18.59
C ASP A 701 -13.79 8.94 17.90
N ARG A 702 -13.81 9.24 16.58
CA ARG A 702 -12.64 9.66 15.85
C ARG A 702 -12.21 11.05 16.28
N PHE A 703 -10.89 11.26 16.25
CA PHE A 703 -10.26 12.57 16.41
C PHE A 703 -9.71 13.04 15.07
N LEU A 704 -10.03 14.28 14.69
CA LEU A 704 -9.38 15.00 13.60
C LEU A 704 -8.84 16.33 14.11
N ARG A 705 -7.83 16.86 13.42
CA ARG A 705 -7.25 18.17 13.69
C ARG A 705 -6.92 18.85 12.37
N ASP A 706 -7.29 20.12 12.29
CA ASP A 706 -6.94 21.01 11.18
C ASP A 706 -6.32 22.31 11.66
N GLY A 707 -5.43 22.87 10.82
CA GLY A 707 -4.92 24.22 11.06
C GLY A 707 -5.96 25.24 10.60
N VAL A 708 -6.42 26.08 11.51
CA VAL A 708 -7.44 27.09 11.24
C VAL A 708 -6.90 28.49 11.45
N ARG A 709 -7.59 29.49 10.89
CA ARG A 709 -7.29 30.90 11.13
C ARG A 709 -8.53 31.63 11.62
N VAL A 710 -8.54 32.02 12.89
CA VAL A 710 -9.65 32.73 13.53
C VAL A 710 -9.21 34.16 13.83
N ASP A 711 -9.97 35.17 13.37
CA ASP A 711 -9.68 36.61 13.54
C ASP A 711 -8.26 37.03 13.19
N GLY A 712 -7.68 36.35 12.17
CA GLY A 712 -6.30 36.64 11.74
C GLY A 712 -5.20 35.95 12.55
N VAL A 713 -5.55 35.18 13.57
CA VAL A 713 -4.64 34.37 14.39
C VAL A 713 -4.63 32.92 13.85
N ASN A 714 -3.43 32.36 13.62
CA ASN A 714 -3.29 30.96 13.30
C ASN A 714 -3.56 30.12 14.56
N GLY A 715 -4.28 29.02 14.39
CA GLY A 715 -4.65 28.12 15.46
C GLY A 715 -4.88 26.71 14.97
N ASN A 716 -5.35 25.85 15.86
CA ASN A 716 -5.72 24.47 15.56
C ASN A 716 -7.16 24.24 15.99
N ALA A 717 -7.95 23.62 15.13
CA ALA A 717 -9.26 23.09 15.46
C ALA A 717 -9.16 21.59 15.75
N ASN A 718 -9.68 21.19 16.90
CA ASN A 718 -9.76 19.79 17.31
C ASN A 718 -11.22 19.34 17.28
N TYR A 719 -11.50 18.29 16.49
CA TYR A 719 -12.81 17.71 16.31
C TYR A 719 -12.87 16.38 17.05
N TYR A 720 -13.85 16.23 17.94
CA TYR A 720 -13.99 15.04 18.77
C TYR A 720 -15.33 14.34 18.48
N GLY A 721 -15.30 13.01 18.54
CA GLY A 721 -16.53 12.22 18.47
C GLY A 721 -17.06 12.03 17.05
N ILE A 722 -16.24 12.27 16.02
CA ILE A 722 -16.65 12.05 14.63
C ILE A 722 -17.04 10.59 14.43
N GLU A 723 -18.22 10.40 13.82
CA GLU A 723 -18.74 9.10 13.40
C GLU A 723 -18.77 9.01 11.88
N GLN A 724 -18.45 7.83 11.33
CA GLN A 724 -18.71 7.46 9.95
C GLN A 724 -19.46 6.13 9.90
N VAL A 725 -20.41 6.02 8.97
CA VAL A 725 -21.19 4.80 8.71
C VAL A 725 -21.00 4.40 7.26
N HIS A 726 -20.42 3.23 7.03
CA HIS A 726 -20.16 2.70 5.71
C HIS A 726 -21.00 1.44 5.49
N THR A 727 -21.86 1.48 4.49
CA THR A 727 -22.71 0.36 4.09
C THR A 727 -22.53 0.06 2.61
N GLY A 728 -22.75 -1.17 2.20
CA GLY A 728 -22.68 -1.47 0.77
C GLY A 728 -22.97 -2.92 0.42
N ILE A 729 -23.05 -3.14 -0.89
CA ILE A 729 -23.19 -4.44 -1.53
C ILE A 729 -22.06 -4.59 -2.53
N GLU A 730 -21.38 -5.71 -2.51
CA GLU A 730 -20.29 -6.04 -3.39
C GLU A 730 -20.61 -7.31 -4.18
N PHE A 731 -20.25 -7.34 -5.45
CA PHE A 731 -20.34 -8.50 -6.34
C PHE A 731 -19.00 -8.68 -7.00
N ASP A 732 -18.53 -9.91 -7.08
CA ASP A 732 -17.43 -10.32 -7.94
C ASP A 732 -17.70 -11.69 -8.55
N GLY A 733 -17.17 -11.93 -9.75
CA GLY A 733 -17.37 -13.20 -10.39
C GLY A 733 -16.53 -13.39 -11.65
N VAL A 734 -16.41 -14.65 -12.01
CA VAL A 734 -15.69 -15.12 -13.20
C VAL A 734 -16.59 -16.06 -13.98
N TYR A 735 -16.68 -15.85 -15.28
CA TYR A 735 -17.40 -16.71 -16.20
C TYR A 735 -16.51 -17.18 -17.35
N GLU A 736 -16.22 -18.47 -17.41
CA GLU A 736 -15.52 -19.11 -18.51
C GLU A 736 -16.53 -19.46 -19.61
N ILE A 737 -16.63 -18.59 -20.61
CA ILE A 737 -17.52 -18.78 -21.77
C ILE A 737 -17.08 -19.99 -22.60
N SER A 738 -15.78 -20.17 -22.70
CA SER A 738 -15.13 -21.27 -23.39
C SER A 738 -13.68 -21.44 -22.87
N PRO A 739 -12.96 -22.51 -23.22
CA PRO A 739 -11.55 -22.66 -22.85
C PRO A 739 -10.63 -21.50 -23.31
N PHE A 740 -11.12 -20.67 -24.24
CA PHE A 740 -10.35 -19.57 -24.83
C PHE A 740 -10.85 -18.18 -24.40
N VAL A 741 -11.99 -18.10 -23.73
CA VAL A 741 -12.64 -16.82 -23.41
C VAL A 741 -13.18 -16.82 -21.99
N LYS A 742 -12.68 -15.91 -21.17
CA LYS A 742 -13.07 -15.68 -19.79
C LYS A 742 -13.52 -14.24 -19.61
N VAL A 743 -14.57 -14.03 -18.83
CA VAL A 743 -15.02 -12.71 -18.37
C VAL A 743 -14.92 -12.66 -16.87
N GLU A 744 -14.25 -11.64 -16.36
CA GLU A 744 -14.16 -11.30 -14.94
C GLU A 744 -14.93 -10.02 -14.69
N GLY A 745 -15.67 -9.94 -13.61
CA GLY A 745 -16.45 -8.76 -13.28
C GLY A 745 -16.52 -8.47 -11.80
N MET A 746 -16.51 -7.20 -11.43
CA MET A 746 -16.82 -6.75 -10.09
C MET A 746 -17.71 -5.51 -10.11
N LEU A 747 -18.53 -5.35 -9.05
CA LEU A 747 -19.38 -4.18 -8.81
C LEU A 747 -19.44 -3.91 -7.32
N THR A 748 -19.26 -2.65 -6.95
CA THR A 748 -19.51 -2.13 -5.59
C THR A 748 -20.58 -1.07 -5.65
N LEU A 749 -21.56 -1.16 -4.78
CA LEU A 749 -22.57 -0.14 -4.50
C LEU A 749 -22.45 0.23 -3.03
N GLY A 750 -21.75 1.31 -2.74
CA GLY A 750 -21.49 1.81 -1.39
C GLY A 750 -22.37 2.99 -1.02
N ASN A 751 -22.51 3.21 0.28
CA ASN A 751 -23.01 4.44 0.87
C ASN A 751 -22.15 4.76 2.09
N TYR A 752 -21.26 5.75 1.97
CA TYR A 752 -20.31 6.17 3.00
C TYR A 752 -20.65 7.59 3.43
N GLU A 753 -21.00 7.75 4.71
CA GLU A 753 -21.47 9.03 5.23
C GLU A 753 -21.04 9.25 6.67
N TYR A 754 -20.99 10.50 7.07
CA TYR A 754 -20.85 10.88 8.47
C TYR A 754 -22.15 10.63 9.21
N GLY A 755 -22.06 10.24 10.49
CA GLY A 755 -23.21 9.75 11.27
C GLY A 755 -23.68 10.70 12.36
N GLY A 756 -23.38 11.98 12.27
CA GLY A 756 -23.83 12.99 13.22
C GLY A 756 -23.00 14.26 13.23
N ASP A 757 -23.56 15.32 13.80
CA ASP A 757 -22.89 16.59 13.99
C ASP A 757 -21.87 16.50 15.11
N VAL A 758 -20.81 17.32 15.02
CA VAL A 758 -19.72 17.35 16.00
C VAL A 758 -19.43 18.75 16.52
N THR A 759 -18.79 18.85 17.68
CA THR A 759 -18.28 20.11 18.20
C THR A 759 -16.79 20.20 17.94
N ALA A 760 -16.35 21.33 17.42
CA ALA A 760 -14.95 21.69 17.24
C ALA A 760 -14.51 22.66 18.33
N ASP A 761 -13.39 22.36 18.98
CA ASP A 761 -12.70 23.30 19.87
C ASP A 761 -11.51 23.92 19.14
N VAL A 762 -11.46 25.24 19.10
CA VAL A 762 -10.41 26.00 18.42
C VAL A 762 -9.44 26.58 19.43
N PHE A 763 -8.16 26.33 19.22
CA PHE A 763 -7.07 26.80 20.09
C PHE A 763 -6.11 27.71 19.30
N ASP A 764 -5.53 28.71 19.98
CA ASP A 764 -4.42 29.49 19.44
C ASP A 764 -3.10 28.68 19.45
N SER A 765 -2.03 29.28 18.91
CA SER A 765 -0.68 28.68 18.93
C SER A 765 -0.09 28.44 20.32
N SER A 766 -0.67 29.08 21.36
CA SER A 766 -0.30 28.92 22.78
C SER A 766 -1.17 27.92 23.52
N ASN A 767 -2.02 27.15 22.80
CA ASN A 767 -3.00 26.21 23.34
C ASN A 767 -4.09 26.85 24.23
N THR A 768 -4.41 28.12 24.00
CA THR A 768 -5.53 28.80 24.66
C THR A 768 -6.80 28.55 23.86
N LEU A 769 -7.88 28.09 24.49
CA LEU A 769 -9.17 27.88 23.83
C LEU A 769 -9.73 29.25 23.38
N LEU A 770 -9.93 29.41 22.07
CA LEU A 770 -10.52 30.60 21.46
C LEU A 770 -12.06 30.53 21.41
N GLY A 771 -12.60 29.33 21.26
CA GLY A 771 -14.03 29.09 21.21
C GLY A 771 -14.37 27.68 20.72
N SER A 772 -15.66 27.38 20.69
CA SER A 772 -16.20 26.11 20.17
C SER A 772 -17.33 26.40 19.19
N SER A 773 -17.44 25.60 18.14
CA SER A 773 -18.51 25.68 17.12
C SER A 773 -19.10 24.31 16.83
N VAL A 774 -20.36 24.29 16.38
CA VAL A 774 -21.00 23.07 15.86
C VAL A 774 -20.68 22.95 14.38
N ILE A 775 -20.28 21.77 13.98
CA ILE A 775 -20.02 21.39 12.59
C ILE A 775 -21.08 20.37 12.18
N TYR A 776 -21.81 20.69 11.10
CA TYR A 776 -22.96 19.92 10.64
C TYR A 776 -22.50 18.85 9.64
N LEU A 777 -22.33 17.62 10.13
CA LEU A 777 -21.82 16.50 9.32
C LEU A 777 -22.86 15.37 9.12
N ASP A 778 -24.01 15.42 9.78
CA ASP A 778 -24.98 14.31 9.70
C ASP A 778 -25.46 14.07 8.26
N GLY A 779 -25.17 12.87 7.73
CA GLY A 779 -25.51 12.47 6.35
C GLY A 779 -24.57 12.98 5.25
N VAL A 780 -23.58 13.83 5.58
CA VAL A 780 -22.58 14.30 4.60
C VAL A 780 -21.76 13.12 4.07
N LYS A 781 -21.56 13.06 2.75
CA LYS A 781 -20.85 11.96 2.10
C LYS A 781 -19.33 12.04 2.35
N VAL A 782 -18.72 10.90 2.56
CA VAL A 782 -17.27 10.78 2.73
C VAL A 782 -16.57 11.04 1.38
N GLY A 783 -15.61 11.95 1.38
CA GLY A 783 -14.83 12.34 0.20
C GLY A 783 -13.71 11.36 -0.16
N ASP A 784 -13.06 11.61 -1.30
CA ASP A 784 -11.90 10.89 -1.84
C ASP A 784 -12.10 9.38 -2.07
N ALA A 785 -13.33 8.88 -2.05
CA ALA A 785 -13.65 7.49 -2.29
C ALA A 785 -14.88 7.36 -3.19
N ALA A 786 -14.73 6.74 -4.36
CA ALA A 786 -15.87 6.41 -5.20
C ALA A 786 -16.77 5.40 -4.48
N GLN A 787 -18.04 5.76 -4.30
CA GLN A 787 -19.02 4.91 -3.62
C GLN A 787 -19.57 3.82 -4.53
N THR A 788 -19.54 4.06 -5.85
CA THR A 788 -19.89 3.07 -6.87
C THR A 788 -18.69 2.83 -7.77
N THR A 789 -18.22 1.58 -7.81
CA THR A 789 -17.15 1.15 -8.73
C THR A 789 -17.54 -0.12 -9.45
N SER A 790 -17.17 -0.24 -10.72
CA SER A 790 -17.31 -1.48 -11.47
C SER A 790 -16.11 -1.73 -12.37
N ARG A 791 -15.81 -3.01 -12.59
CA ARG A 791 -14.82 -3.44 -13.59
C ARG A 791 -15.33 -4.68 -14.32
N VAL A 792 -15.13 -4.68 -15.63
CA VAL A 792 -15.33 -5.86 -16.48
C VAL A 792 -14.04 -6.10 -17.25
N ASN A 793 -13.53 -7.32 -17.22
CA ASN A 793 -12.32 -7.71 -17.93
C ASN A 793 -12.63 -8.93 -18.80
N LEU A 794 -12.41 -8.78 -20.11
CA LEU A 794 -12.51 -9.86 -21.11
C LEU A 794 -11.09 -10.39 -21.36
N VAL A 795 -10.85 -11.66 -21.05
CA VAL A 795 -9.59 -12.34 -21.31
C VAL A 795 -9.81 -13.33 -22.46
N VAL A 796 -8.98 -13.25 -23.49
CA VAL A 796 -9.01 -14.14 -24.66
C VAL A 796 -7.64 -14.79 -24.83
N THR A 797 -7.61 -16.11 -24.76
CA THR A 797 -6.40 -16.96 -24.88
C THR A 797 -6.56 -17.90 -26.07
N PRO A 798 -6.37 -17.43 -27.31
CA PRO A 798 -6.65 -18.21 -28.50
C PRO A 798 -5.69 -19.40 -28.69
N SER A 799 -4.57 -19.37 -28.01
CA SER A 799 -3.60 -20.47 -27.89
C SER A 799 -2.71 -20.24 -26.67
N ASP A 800 -1.91 -21.22 -26.27
CA ASP A 800 -0.93 -21.12 -25.17
C ASP A 800 0.16 -20.08 -25.43
N LEU A 801 0.26 -19.56 -26.66
CA LEU A 801 1.24 -18.55 -27.05
C LEU A 801 0.71 -17.11 -26.90
N PHE A 802 -0.60 -16.90 -27.05
CA PHE A 802 -1.20 -15.56 -27.09
C PHE A 802 -2.28 -15.39 -26.03
N LYS A 803 -2.22 -14.28 -25.32
CA LYS A 803 -3.27 -13.84 -24.39
C LYS A 803 -3.54 -12.36 -24.59
N PHE A 804 -4.81 -12.00 -24.62
CA PHE A 804 -5.28 -10.64 -24.74
C PHE A 804 -6.25 -10.34 -23.60
N ASN A 805 -6.22 -9.11 -23.11
CA ASN A 805 -7.19 -8.63 -22.15
C ASN A 805 -7.71 -7.25 -22.55
N ILE A 806 -9.01 -7.05 -22.39
CA ILE A 806 -9.68 -5.76 -22.56
C ILE A 806 -10.45 -5.52 -21.28
N SER A 807 -10.19 -4.43 -20.61
CA SER A 807 -10.91 -4.09 -19.39
C SER A 807 -11.58 -2.73 -19.48
N MET A 808 -12.71 -2.59 -18.81
CA MET A 808 -13.40 -1.34 -18.54
C MET A 808 -13.48 -1.16 -17.03
N PHE A 809 -13.09 -0.01 -16.54
CA PHE A 809 -13.27 0.42 -15.14
C PHE A 809 -14.14 1.66 -15.12
N SER A 810 -15.13 1.70 -14.22
CA SER A 810 -16.00 2.84 -14.00
C SER A 810 -16.01 3.23 -12.53
N ALA A 811 -16.01 4.55 -12.27
CA ALA A 811 -16.16 5.13 -10.95
C ALA A 811 -17.22 6.23 -10.99
N SER A 812 -18.16 6.18 -10.04
CA SER A 812 -19.21 7.17 -9.87
C SER A 812 -19.55 7.38 -8.40
N ASP A 813 -20.40 8.33 -8.10
CA ASP A 813 -20.72 8.74 -6.74
C ASP A 813 -19.42 9.05 -5.96
N LEU A 814 -18.56 9.82 -6.62
CA LEU A 814 -17.28 10.27 -6.09
C LEU A 814 -17.47 11.68 -5.53
N TYR A 815 -17.20 11.85 -4.24
CA TYR A 815 -17.34 13.14 -3.56
C TYR A 815 -15.98 13.76 -3.28
N ALA A 816 -15.95 15.09 -3.31
CA ALA A 816 -14.75 15.87 -2.98
C ALA A 816 -14.37 15.65 -1.50
N ASP A 817 -13.08 15.66 -1.23
CA ASP A 817 -12.60 15.90 0.13
C ASP A 817 -12.87 17.35 0.53
N PHE A 818 -12.96 17.59 1.81
CA PHE A 818 -13.28 18.90 2.36
C PHE A 818 -12.69 19.07 3.75
N ASN A 819 -12.50 20.32 4.13
CA ASN A 819 -12.21 20.62 5.52
C ASN A 819 -13.54 20.58 6.30
N VAL A 820 -13.60 19.84 7.38
CA VAL A 820 -14.82 19.69 8.18
C VAL A 820 -15.32 21.02 8.75
N GLU A 821 -14.44 22.01 8.95
CA GLU A 821 -14.81 23.37 9.37
C GLU A 821 -15.65 24.15 8.34
N ASP A 822 -15.67 23.72 7.07
CA ASP A 822 -16.46 24.39 6.04
C ASP A 822 -17.98 24.09 6.19
N PHE A 823 -18.34 23.08 6.98
CA PHE A 823 -19.73 22.64 7.20
C PHE A 823 -20.37 23.36 8.39
N THR A 824 -20.73 24.61 8.15
CA THR A 824 -21.27 25.53 9.18
C THR A 824 -22.79 25.62 9.17
N SER A 825 -23.44 25.03 8.18
CA SER A 825 -24.90 24.95 8.01
C SER A 825 -25.38 23.50 7.81
N PRO A 826 -26.55 23.13 8.32
CA PRO A 826 -27.15 21.82 8.04
C PRO A 826 -27.48 21.56 6.56
N GLU A 827 -27.37 22.59 5.72
CA GLU A 827 -27.64 22.52 4.26
C GLU A 827 -26.34 22.31 3.44
N ASP A 828 -25.17 22.31 4.11
CA ASP A 828 -23.90 22.12 3.44
C ASP A 828 -23.75 20.63 3.04
N GLU A 829 -23.37 20.38 1.78
CA GLU A 829 -23.21 19.04 1.21
C GLU A 829 -21.81 18.87 0.62
N ALA A 830 -21.36 17.62 0.49
CA ALA A 830 -20.13 17.30 -0.22
C ALA A 830 -20.37 17.35 -1.73
N MET A 831 -19.56 18.12 -2.47
CA MET A 831 -19.62 18.25 -3.92
C MET A 831 -19.36 16.91 -4.60
N MET A 832 -20.25 16.50 -5.50
CA MET A 832 -20.05 15.30 -6.30
C MET A 832 -19.20 15.61 -7.53
N LEU A 833 -18.15 14.81 -7.75
CA LEU A 833 -17.33 14.84 -8.95
C LEU A 833 -18.01 14.06 -10.10
N PRO A 834 -17.77 14.46 -11.36
CA PRO A 834 -18.26 13.69 -12.51
C PRO A 834 -17.72 12.26 -12.54
N SER A 835 -18.58 11.32 -12.89
CA SER A 835 -18.21 9.93 -13.14
C SER A 835 -17.26 9.80 -14.32
N TYR A 836 -16.47 8.72 -14.33
CA TYR A 836 -15.56 8.44 -15.45
C TYR A 836 -15.44 6.95 -15.74
N ASP A 837 -15.13 6.64 -17.01
CA ASP A 837 -14.88 5.30 -17.51
C ASP A 837 -13.49 5.23 -18.16
N LEU A 838 -12.74 4.17 -17.84
CA LEU A 838 -11.41 3.91 -18.40
C LEU A 838 -11.42 2.56 -19.10
N PHE A 839 -10.82 2.51 -20.28
CA PHE A 839 -10.66 1.28 -21.04
C PHE A 839 -9.19 0.99 -21.23
N ASP A 840 -8.78 -0.25 -20.92
CA ASP A 840 -7.42 -0.72 -21.05
C ASP A 840 -7.33 -1.92 -21.96
N PHE A 841 -6.18 -2.08 -22.61
CA PHE A 841 -5.85 -3.23 -23.45
C PHE A 841 -4.48 -3.77 -23.06
N GLY A 842 -4.40 -5.09 -22.94
CA GLY A 842 -3.14 -5.82 -22.76
C GLY A 842 -3.00 -6.96 -23.74
N ALA A 843 -1.77 -7.24 -24.15
CA ALA A 843 -1.41 -8.39 -24.96
C ALA A 843 -0.13 -9.02 -24.45
N SER A 844 -0.09 -10.34 -24.42
CA SER A 844 1.14 -11.09 -24.14
C SER A 844 1.36 -12.17 -25.18
N TYR A 845 2.64 -12.38 -25.52
CA TYR A 845 3.08 -13.41 -26.43
C TYR A 845 4.22 -14.20 -25.79
N LYS A 846 4.03 -15.50 -25.68
CA LYS A 846 5.01 -16.46 -25.16
C LYS A 846 5.75 -17.10 -26.31
N LEU A 847 7.08 -17.17 -26.19
CA LEU A 847 7.98 -17.81 -27.15
C LEU A 847 8.86 -18.80 -26.39
N ASP A 848 9.07 -19.98 -26.95
CA ASP A 848 10.10 -20.90 -26.48
C ASP A 848 11.32 -20.82 -27.42
N VAL A 849 12.44 -20.38 -26.86
CA VAL A 849 13.70 -20.18 -27.59
C VAL A 849 14.78 -21.06 -26.97
N ALA A 850 15.20 -22.11 -27.70
CA ALA A 850 16.23 -23.04 -27.26
C ALA A 850 15.96 -23.74 -25.91
N GLY A 851 14.71 -23.93 -25.55
CA GLY A 851 14.28 -24.56 -24.28
C GLY A 851 14.00 -23.57 -23.15
N GLU A 852 14.23 -22.28 -23.39
CA GLU A 852 13.98 -21.20 -22.43
C GLU A 852 12.76 -20.37 -22.85
N THR A 853 12.08 -19.75 -21.88
CA THR A 853 10.85 -19.02 -22.14
C THR A 853 11.07 -17.51 -22.25
N VAL A 854 10.57 -16.91 -23.33
CA VAL A 854 10.52 -15.47 -23.57
C VAL A 854 9.08 -14.98 -23.56
N TYR A 855 8.81 -13.92 -22.83
CA TYR A 855 7.52 -13.21 -22.89
C TYR A 855 7.70 -11.81 -23.45
N LEU A 856 6.85 -11.47 -24.42
CA LEU A 856 6.64 -10.10 -24.88
C LEU A 856 5.27 -9.63 -24.39
N ARG A 857 5.23 -8.48 -23.75
CA ARG A 857 3.99 -7.89 -23.24
C ARG A 857 3.83 -6.45 -23.70
N ALA A 858 2.61 -6.06 -24.00
CA ALA A 858 2.27 -4.69 -24.33
C ALA A 858 0.97 -4.31 -23.62
N ASN A 859 0.93 -3.15 -23.02
CA ASN A 859 -0.26 -2.60 -22.37
C ASN A 859 -0.51 -1.18 -22.85
N ILE A 860 -1.78 -0.83 -23.01
CA ILE A 860 -2.27 0.53 -23.26
C ILE A 860 -3.36 0.79 -22.22
N ASN A 861 -3.11 1.72 -21.30
CA ASN A 861 -4.08 2.14 -20.31
C ASN A 861 -4.81 3.40 -20.79
N ASN A 862 -6.09 3.53 -20.46
CA ASN A 862 -6.95 4.64 -20.89
C ASN A 862 -6.88 4.85 -22.41
N ILE A 863 -7.27 3.84 -23.19
CA ILE A 863 -7.14 3.79 -24.67
C ILE A 863 -7.76 5.01 -25.35
N PHE A 864 -8.89 5.52 -24.80
CA PHE A 864 -9.63 6.64 -25.37
C PHE A 864 -9.10 8.01 -24.94
N ASP A 865 -8.04 8.05 -24.12
CA ASP A 865 -7.42 9.27 -23.60
C ASP A 865 -8.42 10.17 -22.86
N ASN A 866 -9.31 9.56 -22.06
CA ASN A 866 -10.29 10.28 -21.26
C ASN A 866 -9.62 11.10 -20.17
N TYR A 867 -9.99 12.38 -20.07
CA TYR A 867 -9.55 13.25 -18.98
C TYR A 867 -10.63 13.35 -17.93
N TYR A 868 -10.24 13.20 -16.67
CA TYR A 868 -11.13 13.18 -15.53
C TYR A 868 -10.43 13.70 -14.28
N PHE A 869 -11.21 14.11 -13.30
CA PHE A 869 -10.70 14.37 -11.95
C PHE A 869 -10.93 13.14 -11.06
N ALA A 870 -9.85 12.61 -10.53
CA ALA A 870 -9.90 11.45 -9.62
C ALA A 870 -10.22 11.84 -8.18
N GLU A 871 -9.87 13.07 -7.78
CA GLU A 871 -10.03 13.61 -6.44
C GLU A 871 -10.17 15.13 -6.48
N SER A 872 -10.78 15.72 -5.46
CA SER A 872 -10.81 17.17 -5.20
C SER A 872 -10.55 17.44 -3.73
N ALA A 873 -9.60 18.32 -3.41
CA ALA A 873 -9.29 18.73 -2.04
C ALA A 873 -10.10 19.96 -1.59
N THR A 874 -11.06 20.41 -2.37
CA THR A 874 -11.96 21.52 -2.04
C THR A 874 -13.36 21.25 -2.56
N ASN A 875 -14.35 21.91 -1.95
CA ASN A 875 -15.77 21.60 -2.05
C ASN A 875 -16.58 22.78 -2.61
N TYR A 876 -16.17 23.37 -3.75
CA TYR A 876 -16.91 24.47 -4.38
C TYR A 876 -17.83 23.95 -5.48
N GLU A 877 -19.13 23.91 -5.22
CA GLU A 877 -20.11 23.56 -6.24
C GLU A 877 -20.15 24.58 -7.41
N ALA A 878 -20.59 24.12 -8.57
CA ALA A 878 -20.76 24.98 -9.73
C ALA A 878 -22.18 25.57 -9.75
N GLY A 879 -22.28 26.88 -9.56
CA GLY A 879 -23.53 27.63 -9.73
C GLY A 879 -23.73 28.17 -11.15
N PRO A 880 -24.90 28.72 -11.43
CA PRO A 880 -25.18 29.35 -12.73
C PRO A 880 -24.20 30.51 -13.04
N GLY A 881 -23.45 30.38 -14.10
CA GLY A 881 -22.47 31.40 -14.56
C GLY A 881 -21.03 31.15 -14.06
N ASP A 882 -20.79 30.14 -13.24
CA ASP A 882 -19.45 29.76 -12.85
C ASP A 882 -18.66 29.14 -14.01
N SER A 883 -17.35 29.40 -14.00
CA SER A 883 -16.44 28.72 -14.94
C SER A 883 -16.25 27.28 -14.51
N THR A 884 -16.42 26.34 -15.45
CA THR A 884 -16.19 24.91 -15.19
C THR A 884 -15.13 24.34 -16.11
N TYR A 885 -14.47 23.27 -15.66
CA TYR A 885 -13.58 22.42 -16.45
C TYR A 885 -13.81 20.95 -16.08
N LEU A 886 -13.98 20.10 -17.09
CA LEU A 886 -14.35 18.68 -16.93
C LEU A 886 -15.54 18.49 -15.93
N GLY A 887 -16.51 19.42 -15.96
CA GLY A 887 -17.72 19.36 -15.12
C GLY A 887 -17.56 19.90 -13.70
N VAL A 888 -16.38 20.34 -13.28
CA VAL A 888 -16.09 20.83 -11.92
C VAL A 888 -15.86 22.34 -11.96
N ASN A 889 -16.31 23.07 -10.92
CA ASN A 889 -16.01 24.49 -10.74
C ASN A 889 -14.50 24.73 -10.73
N THR A 890 -14.03 25.64 -11.59
CA THR A 890 -12.59 25.89 -11.79
C THR A 890 -11.86 26.45 -10.58
N ARG A 891 -12.57 26.85 -9.53
CA ARG A 891 -11.98 27.26 -8.23
C ARG A 891 -11.45 26.07 -7.45
N ASN A 892 -11.98 24.87 -7.68
CA ASN A 892 -11.57 23.69 -6.96
C ASN A 892 -10.10 23.33 -7.22
N LYS A 893 -9.43 22.88 -6.18
CA LYS A 893 -8.12 22.27 -6.23
C LYS A 893 -8.31 20.77 -6.43
N VAL A 894 -7.90 20.29 -7.58
CA VAL A 894 -8.26 18.96 -8.07
C VAL A 894 -7.05 18.15 -8.51
N PHE A 895 -7.20 16.84 -8.50
CA PHE A 895 -6.23 15.90 -9.02
C PHE A 895 -6.76 15.22 -10.28
N PRO A 896 -6.26 15.61 -11.46
CA PRO A 896 -6.57 14.88 -12.68
C PRO A 896 -5.90 13.51 -12.69
N GLY A 897 -6.64 12.51 -13.16
CA GLY A 897 -6.08 11.22 -13.50
C GLY A 897 -5.20 11.28 -14.74
N TRP A 898 -4.50 10.20 -15.02
CA TRP A 898 -3.64 10.12 -16.18
C TRP A 898 -4.47 9.87 -17.46
N GLY A 899 -4.09 10.52 -18.56
CA GLY A 899 -4.54 10.19 -19.88
C GLY A 899 -3.96 8.85 -20.36
N ARG A 900 -3.94 8.65 -21.67
CA ARG A 900 -3.44 7.41 -22.26
C ARG A 900 -1.96 7.20 -22.00
N THR A 901 -1.63 5.99 -21.45
CA THR A 901 -0.25 5.53 -21.28
C THR A 901 -0.05 4.18 -21.97
N TRP A 902 1.18 3.86 -22.31
CA TRP A 902 1.54 2.56 -22.88
C TRP A 902 2.86 2.06 -22.35
N ASN A 903 3.05 0.76 -22.38
CA ASN A 903 4.32 0.13 -22.10
C ASN A 903 4.50 -1.15 -22.92
N VAL A 904 5.76 -1.51 -23.20
CA VAL A 904 6.15 -2.76 -23.83
C VAL A 904 7.26 -3.41 -23.00
N GLY A 905 7.09 -4.65 -22.67
CA GLY A 905 8.00 -5.42 -21.83
C GLY A 905 8.52 -6.69 -22.51
N PHE A 906 9.78 -7.00 -22.23
CA PHE A 906 10.45 -8.24 -22.57
C PHE A 906 10.86 -8.95 -21.27
N THR A 907 10.62 -10.27 -21.19
CA THR A 907 11.09 -11.09 -20.06
C THR A 907 11.67 -12.38 -20.61
N TYR A 908 12.93 -12.66 -20.27
CA TYR A 908 13.61 -13.91 -20.54
C TYR A 908 13.78 -14.69 -19.24
N ARG A 909 13.40 -15.95 -19.23
CA ARG A 909 13.52 -16.88 -18.10
C ARG A 909 14.43 -18.05 -18.50
N PHE A 910 15.34 -18.44 -17.63
CA PHE A 910 16.35 -19.47 -17.82
C PHE A 910 16.56 -20.33 -16.58
#